data_4e58aeda3986caa001de56e2900be8da
#
_entry.id   4e58aeda3986caa001de56e2900be8da
#
_cell.length_a   1.000
_cell.length_b   1.000
_cell.length_c   1.000
_cell.angle_alpha   90.00
_cell.angle_beta   90.00
_cell.angle_gamma   90.00
#
_symmetry.space_group_name_H-M   'P 1'
#
loop_
_entity.id
_entity.type
_entity.pdbx_description
1 polymer ?
#
loop_
_entity_poly.entity_id
_entity_poly.type
_entity_poly.pdbx_seq_one_letter_code
_entity_poly.pdbx_strand_id
1 'polypeptide(L)'
;MDAPASLIEAVSDRYGLVRRVGQGGTATVYLAEDRKLGRYVALKVLDPALSAGVSAEWFAREVRLLARLNHPNILTLHDSGSSGSWLWYTTPFVAGESLRARIARERRLPIAEAVQLAAQVADGLAHAHGFGIVHRDVKPENVLLDGGRALVADFGISKVLATEPDGLHTATGMVVGTPRYMSPEQAGGQRAVDARSDVYALGIMLFEMLVGDVPFDAPNPVDVLFKHLHEPPPPPRLRAPDIPEGLEAMLLQALSKEPADRFPDAAALAEALRSESGLEARPRPAQQERLLVLDFTPISSEAEAASVAAGFLSTLRAELTRTSGGRVLPREVSDKLGAGLDPRTADSQLLSLARAAGARWAVWGTVQLSGSAVRVGLRLADTVTSQVHESRHDGSAGNVFLLQDQVALRVTELARLTPPISSPSLTEHAPAAQLSAHAHFSQAEQALQRFGPAGFAEAKREYEAALAVDPGHVLARVGLGKLLGLRFNMTSKFEDLDESIRHLEQACALAPDLGEAHWTLGYGYMRRGRLEEAERAALRASVLEPDNGMAFHILGARRLLIAVEGHRWECFAPSLAAELRATELLPRAVFTRLALAELYRLTGQYDEARVVAEQAWALEQSQSPGLLRFVGTRSILGVVIARGTDPRGAEEVLRDAIAVYEADEHAYAMNSVAHALGELGRIAENRGAIDEALGHFRYEAALCEARRERAGTGWHLIRARLGLSRCLSALGRADEAQAELVRAVEKYVRREGAFSWQPGGCDAEVRYDLSRTYATAGRLDEAVLALREAVAAAWGELPLLRADPSMKGLQGHPNVEALVRLVESRGRLSPLPAWIRGKDEPRDGSTLPV
;
A
#
# COMPACT_ATOMS: atom_id res chain seq x y z
N MET A 1 -41.17 -24.97 7.89
CA MET A 1 -40.03 -24.11 7.55
C MET A 1 -40.53 -22.67 7.56
N ASP A 2 -40.07 -21.79 8.47
CA ASP A 2 -40.55 -20.40 8.63
C ASP A 2 -39.89 -19.41 7.62
N ALA A 3 -39.64 -19.86 6.41
CA ALA A 3 -39.10 -18.98 5.36
C ALA A 3 -40.21 -18.61 4.38
N PRO A 4 -40.31 -17.33 3.97
CA PRO A 4 -41.27 -16.91 2.97
C PRO A 4 -41.12 -17.69 1.64
N ALA A 5 -42.23 -18.08 1.02
CA ALA A 5 -42.21 -18.83 -0.23
C ALA A 5 -41.41 -18.13 -1.34
N SER A 6 -41.56 -16.79 -1.42
CA SER A 6 -40.79 -15.95 -2.38
C SER A 6 -39.29 -15.94 -2.12
N LEU A 7 -38.82 -16.07 -0.87
CA LEU A 7 -37.42 -16.23 -0.56
C LEU A 7 -36.89 -17.62 -0.99
N ILE A 8 -37.68 -18.66 -0.70
CA ILE A 8 -37.33 -20.03 -1.11
C ILE A 8 -37.14 -20.08 -2.63
N GLU A 9 -38.06 -19.53 -3.39
CA GLU A 9 -38.01 -19.44 -4.85
C GLU A 9 -36.77 -18.64 -5.30
N ALA A 10 -36.53 -17.48 -4.69
CA ALA A 10 -35.40 -16.57 -5.03
C ALA A 10 -34.01 -17.20 -4.91
N VAL A 11 -33.84 -18.19 -4.01
CA VAL A 11 -32.53 -18.84 -3.75
C VAL A 11 -32.46 -20.31 -4.22
N SER A 12 -33.58 -20.87 -4.71
CA SER A 12 -33.78 -22.32 -4.98
C SER A 12 -32.79 -22.88 -6.04
N ASP A 13 -32.35 -22.07 -6.99
CA ASP A 13 -31.43 -22.50 -8.05
C ASP A 13 -30.09 -22.96 -7.47
N ARG A 14 -29.70 -22.43 -6.33
CA ARG A 14 -28.40 -22.71 -5.73
C ARG A 14 -28.45 -23.20 -4.28
N TYR A 15 -29.35 -22.65 -3.47
CA TYR A 15 -29.41 -22.95 -2.05
C TYR A 15 -30.69 -23.67 -1.65
N GLY A 16 -30.54 -24.79 -0.95
CA GLY A 16 -31.63 -25.48 -0.28
C GLY A 16 -31.73 -25.01 1.18
N LEU A 17 -32.78 -24.26 1.55
CA LEU A 17 -32.98 -23.82 2.94
C LEU A 17 -33.31 -25.03 3.82
N VAL A 18 -32.57 -25.20 4.93
CA VAL A 18 -32.75 -26.32 5.87
C VAL A 18 -33.57 -25.89 7.12
N ARG A 19 -33.11 -24.87 7.80
CA ARG A 19 -33.79 -24.30 8.97
C ARG A 19 -33.35 -22.87 9.26
N ARG A 20 -34.16 -22.10 9.97
CA ARG A 20 -33.74 -20.80 10.51
C ARG A 20 -32.78 -21.04 11.69
N VAL A 21 -31.66 -20.31 11.67
CA VAL A 21 -30.62 -20.34 12.71
C VAL A 21 -30.78 -19.17 13.67
N GLY A 22 -31.14 -17.99 13.17
CA GLY A 22 -31.31 -16.80 13.98
C GLY A 22 -32.09 -15.73 13.23
N GLN A 23 -32.63 -14.77 13.99
CA GLN A 23 -33.29 -13.58 13.45
C GLN A 23 -32.80 -12.38 14.27
N GLY A 24 -32.25 -11.38 13.58
CA GLY A 24 -31.86 -10.10 14.14
C GLY A 24 -32.78 -8.98 13.66
N GLY A 25 -32.55 -7.74 14.12
CA GLY A 25 -33.34 -6.58 13.72
C GLY A 25 -33.19 -6.19 12.25
N THR A 26 -32.13 -6.62 11.56
CA THR A 26 -31.82 -6.20 10.17
C THR A 26 -31.74 -7.36 9.19
N ALA A 27 -31.67 -8.61 9.67
CA ALA A 27 -31.50 -9.77 8.81
C ALA A 27 -31.95 -11.07 9.52
N THR A 28 -32.30 -12.08 8.72
CA THR A 28 -32.57 -13.44 9.15
C THR A 28 -31.49 -14.37 8.61
N VAL A 29 -30.99 -15.29 9.45
CA VAL A 29 -29.96 -16.27 9.10
C VAL A 29 -30.57 -17.65 8.98
N TYR A 30 -30.36 -18.30 7.85
CA TYR A 30 -30.79 -19.68 7.62
C TYR A 30 -29.57 -20.59 7.45
N LEU A 31 -29.66 -21.81 7.99
CA LEU A 31 -28.81 -22.92 7.54
C LEU A 31 -29.30 -23.32 6.16
N ALA A 32 -28.40 -23.30 5.17
CA ALA A 32 -28.72 -23.69 3.79
C ALA A 32 -27.67 -24.68 3.25
N GLU A 33 -28.06 -25.52 2.33
CA GLU A 33 -27.17 -26.38 1.55
C GLU A 33 -26.84 -25.70 0.20
N ASP A 34 -25.58 -25.42 -0.04
CA ASP A 34 -25.09 -25.03 -1.36
C ASP A 34 -25.09 -26.25 -2.28
N ARG A 35 -26.13 -26.38 -3.09
CA ARG A 35 -26.34 -27.53 -3.99
C ARG A 35 -25.24 -27.72 -5.02
N LYS A 36 -24.53 -26.64 -5.37
CA LYS A 36 -23.42 -26.67 -6.34
C LYS A 36 -22.16 -27.28 -5.73
N LEU A 37 -21.90 -27.02 -4.47
CA LEU A 37 -20.67 -27.43 -3.76
C LEU A 37 -20.92 -28.56 -2.75
N GLY A 38 -22.18 -28.98 -2.49
CA GLY A 38 -22.54 -30.04 -1.56
C GLY A 38 -22.14 -29.77 -0.12
N ARG A 39 -22.23 -28.50 0.33
CA ARG A 39 -21.80 -28.09 1.68
C ARG A 39 -22.83 -27.21 2.34
N TYR A 40 -22.83 -27.22 3.69
CA TYR A 40 -23.67 -26.32 4.45
C TYR A 40 -23.06 -24.93 4.57
N VAL A 41 -23.91 -23.91 4.46
CA VAL A 41 -23.59 -22.49 4.61
C VAL A 41 -24.59 -21.79 5.51
N ALA A 42 -24.19 -20.70 6.14
CA ALA A 42 -25.10 -19.75 6.75
C ALA A 42 -25.52 -18.73 5.68
N LEU A 43 -26.79 -18.75 5.30
CA LEU A 43 -27.37 -17.80 4.35
C LEU A 43 -28.04 -16.69 5.15
N LYS A 44 -27.48 -15.48 5.08
CA LYS A 44 -28.01 -14.31 5.74
C LYS A 44 -28.80 -13.47 4.75
N VAL A 45 -30.07 -13.24 5.07
CA VAL A 45 -31.04 -12.54 4.21
C VAL A 45 -31.40 -11.24 4.90
N LEU A 46 -31.24 -10.11 4.22
CA LEU A 46 -31.60 -8.79 4.72
C LEU A 46 -33.12 -8.62 4.74
N ASP A 47 -33.65 -7.91 5.74
CA ASP A 47 -35.07 -7.60 5.82
C ASP A 47 -35.49 -6.69 4.63
N PRO A 48 -36.44 -7.11 3.80
CA PRO A 48 -36.89 -6.35 2.65
C PRO A 48 -37.44 -4.96 3.00
N ALA A 49 -38.00 -4.78 4.21
CA ALA A 49 -38.48 -3.49 4.67
C ALA A 49 -37.35 -2.50 4.93
N LEU A 50 -36.17 -2.99 5.35
CA LEU A 50 -34.98 -2.19 5.60
C LEU A 50 -34.10 -2.02 4.33
N SER A 51 -34.23 -2.92 3.38
CA SER A 51 -33.48 -2.88 2.12
C SER A 51 -34.23 -2.20 0.97
N ALA A 52 -35.45 -1.72 1.19
CA ALA A 52 -36.29 -1.11 0.14
C ALA A 52 -35.69 0.14 -0.55
N GLY A 53 -34.69 0.79 0.06
CA GLY A 53 -33.93 1.91 -0.52
C GLY A 53 -32.56 1.54 -1.08
N VAL A 54 -32.15 0.28 -0.97
CA VAL A 54 -30.79 -0.16 -1.30
C VAL A 54 -30.77 -0.75 -2.69
N SER A 55 -29.95 -0.18 -3.60
CA SER A 55 -29.78 -0.78 -4.93
C SER A 55 -28.97 -2.09 -4.82
N ALA A 56 -29.34 -3.10 -5.63
CA ALA A 56 -28.62 -4.36 -5.72
C ALA A 56 -27.15 -4.16 -6.13
N GLU A 57 -26.86 -3.15 -6.93
CA GLU A 57 -25.53 -2.79 -7.38
C GLU A 57 -24.66 -2.27 -6.22
N TRP A 58 -25.24 -1.40 -5.40
CA TRP A 58 -24.56 -0.87 -4.21
C TRP A 58 -24.29 -1.99 -3.19
N PHE A 59 -25.28 -2.83 -2.90
CA PHE A 59 -25.09 -4.01 -2.04
C PHE A 59 -23.97 -4.93 -2.56
N ALA A 60 -23.97 -5.26 -3.84
CA ALA A 60 -22.94 -6.07 -4.47
C ALA A 60 -21.54 -5.42 -4.39
N ARG A 61 -21.45 -4.10 -4.37
CA ARG A 61 -20.21 -3.36 -4.18
C ARG A 61 -19.67 -3.52 -2.76
N GLU A 62 -20.52 -3.32 -1.75
CA GLU A 62 -20.13 -3.44 -0.34
C GLU A 62 -19.74 -4.88 0.01
N VAL A 63 -20.50 -5.85 -0.46
CA VAL A 63 -20.18 -7.27 -0.28
C VAL A 63 -18.84 -7.62 -0.91
N ARG A 64 -18.51 -7.07 -2.10
CA ARG A 64 -17.20 -7.26 -2.73
C ARG A 64 -16.05 -6.69 -1.91
N LEU A 65 -16.25 -5.62 -1.17
CA LEU A 65 -15.23 -5.08 -0.25
C LEU A 65 -14.99 -6.05 0.92
N LEU A 66 -16.07 -6.56 1.51
CA LEU A 66 -15.97 -7.51 2.63
C LEU A 66 -15.45 -8.89 2.22
N ALA A 67 -15.71 -9.32 0.99
CA ALA A 67 -15.17 -10.57 0.46
C ALA A 67 -13.63 -10.58 0.30
N ARG A 68 -12.98 -9.41 0.44
CA ARG A 68 -11.51 -9.29 0.46
C ARG A 68 -10.90 -9.64 1.82
N LEU A 69 -11.70 -9.65 2.88
CA LEU A 69 -11.22 -9.96 4.21
C LEU A 69 -10.99 -11.47 4.33
N ASN A 70 -9.74 -11.87 4.39
CA ASN A 70 -9.33 -13.25 4.61
C ASN A 70 -8.35 -13.29 5.80
N HIS A 71 -8.84 -13.66 6.97
CA HIS A 71 -8.09 -13.72 8.21
C HIS A 71 -8.60 -14.84 9.08
N PRO A 72 -7.75 -15.58 9.85
CA PRO A 72 -8.19 -16.68 10.72
C PRO A 72 -9.23 -16.27 11.77
N ASN A 73 -9.31 -14.99 12.13
CA ASN A 73 -10.29 -14.48 13.10
C ASN A 73 -11.41 -13.65 12.45
N ILE A 74 -11.62 -13.76 11.14
CA ILE A 74 -12.75 -13.16 10.41
C ILE A 74 -13.57 -14.25 9.74
N LEU A 75 -14.88 -14.19 9.87
CA LEU A 75 -15.80 -15.08 9.16
C LEU A 75 -15.87 -14.68 7.68
N THR A 76 -15.22 -15.45 6.81
CA THR A 76 -15.08 -15.16 5.39
C THR A 76 -16.41 -15.22 4.67
N LEU A 77 -16.69 -14.27 3.78
CA LEU A 77 -17.86 -14.26 2.94
C LEU A 77 -17.63 -15.15 1.71
N HIS A 78 -18.59 -16.06 1.42
CA HIS A 78 -18.47 -17.02 0.31
C HIS A 78 -19.14 -16.56 -0.96
N ASP A 79 -20.34 -15.98 -0.87
CA ASP A 79 -21.15 -15.60 -2.03
C ASP A 79 -22.21 -14.58 -1.65
N SER A 80 -22.79 -13.90 -2.64
CA SER A 80 -23.89 -12.97 -2.43
C SER A 80 -24.80 -12.92 -3.66
N GLY A 81 -26.03 -12.48 -3.46
CA GLY A 81 -26.98 -12.33 -4.55
C GLY A 81 -28.14 -11.42 -4.21
N SER A 82 -28.91 -11.15 -5.27
CA SER A 82 -30.15 -10.39 -5.20
C SER A 82 -31.18 -11.02 -6.10
N SER A 83 -32.46 -11.08 -5.64
CA SER A 83 -33.57 -11.56 -6.47
C SER A 83 -34.85 -10.86 -5.99
N GLY A 84 -35.48 -10.06 -6.85
CA GLY A 84 -36.59 -9.19 -6.46
C GLY A 84 -36.18 -8.23 -5.34
N SER A 85 -36.92 -8.25 -4.23
CA SER A 85 -36.63 -7.46 -3.02
C SER A 85 -35.66 -8.14 -2.05
N TRP A 86 -35.19 -9.36 -2.35
CA TRP A 86 -34.35 -10.14 -1.48
C TRP A 86 -32.86 -9.87 -1.79
N LEU A 87 -32.11 -9.41 -0.76
CA LEU A 87 -30.66 -9.30 -0.76
C LEU A 87 -30.12 -10.32 0.24
N TRP A 88 -29.09 -11.07 -0.16
CA TRP A 88 -28.52 -12.12 0.70
C TRP A 88 -27.02 -12.31 0.45
N TYR A 89 -26.34 -12.87 1.45
CA TYR A 89 -24.98 -13.36 1.33
C TYR A 89 -24.78 -14.63 2.14
N THR A 90 -23.72 -15.38 1.82
CA THR A 90 -23.40 -16.65 2.49
C THR A 90 -22.02 -16.61 3.11
N THR A 91 -21.90 -17.27 4.28
CA THR A 91 -20.65 -17.51 4.97
C THR A 91 -20.54 -19.00 5.33
N PRO A 92 -19.36 -19.52 5.76
CA PRO A 92 -19.27 -20.83 6.37
C PRO A 92 -20.30 -20.98 7.50
N PHE A 93 -20.92 -22.15 7.58
CA PHE A 93 -21.71 -22.46 8.77
C PHE A 93 -20.78 -22.89 9.91
N VAL A 94 -20.70 -22.08 10.96
CA VAL A 94 -19.95 -22.39 12.18
C VAL A 94 -20.84 -23.18 13.12
N ALA A 95 -20.45 -24.40 13.45
CA ALA A 95 -21.22 -25.26 14.35
C ALA A 95 -21.07 -24.88 15.84
N GLY A 96 -20.23 -23.91 16.17
CA GLY A 96 -19.97 -23.37 17.48
C GLY A 96 -21.09 -22.47 18.03
N GLU A 97 -20.82 -21.84 19.16
CA GLU A 97 -21.72 -20.88 19.80
C GLU A 97 -21.25 -19.44 19.60
N SER A 98 -22.15 -18.46 19.78
CA SER A 98 -21.71 -17.05 19.84
C SER A 98 -21.08 -16.74 21.20
N LEU A 99 -20.17 -15.74 21.24
CA LEU A 99 -19.62 -15.26 22.51
C LEU A 99 -20.72 -14.75 23.46
N ARG A 100 -21.83 -14.24 22.92
CA ARG A 100 -23.03 -13.88 23.71
C ARG A 100 -23.61 -15.09 24.46
N ALA A 101 -23.79 -16.22 23.78
CA ALA A 101 -24.28 -17.44 24.39
C ALA A 101 -23.32 -17.96 25.46
N ARG A 102 -22.01 -17.86 25.21
CA ARG A 102 -20.97 -18.24 26.18
C ARG A 102 -21.01 -17.36 27.44
N ILE A 103 -21.07 -16.02 27.28
CA ILE A 103 -21.20 -15.10 28.45
C ILE A 103 -22.50 -15.32 29.19
N ALA A 104 -23.62 -15.52 28.48
CA ALA A 104 -24.91 -15.78 29.14
C ALA A 104 -24.90 -17.06 29.99
N ARG A 105 -24.17 -18.10 29.55
CA ARG A 105 -24.04 -19.37 30.26
C ARG A 105 -23.08 -19.27 31.46
N GLU A 106 -21.94 -18.63 31.31
CA GLU A 106 -20.87 -18.63 32.31
C GLU A 106 -20.81 -17.36 33.16
N ARG A 107 -21.55 -16.33 32.73
CA ARG A 107 -21.57 -14.97 33.24
C ARG A 107 -20.21 -14.26 33.13
N ARG A 108 -19.16 -14.90 33.62
CA ARG A 108 -17.79 -14.38 33.65
C ARG A 108 -16.84 -15.43 33.09
N LEU A 109 -15.93 -15.02 32.21
CA LEU A 109 -14.91 -15.91 31.65
C LEU A 109 -13.63 -15.87 32.49
N PRO A 110 -12.84 -16.95 32.52
CA PRO A 110 -11.48 -16.91 33.06
C PRO A 110 -10.65 -15.81 32.38
N ILE A 111 -9.85 -15.07 33.16
CA ILE A 111 -9.09 -13.90 32.68
C ILE A 111 -8.23 -14.27 31.47
N ALA A 112 -7.49 -15.39 31.52
CA ALA A 112 -6.65 -15.83 30.42
C ALA A 112 -7.45 -16.10 29.13
N GLU A 113 -8.65 -16.70 29.25
CA GLU A 113 -9.53 -16.97 28.10
C GLU A 113 -10.11 -15.66 27.54
N ALA A 114 -10.60 -14.75 28.41
CA ALA A 114 -11.16 -13.46 28.02
C ALA A 114 -10.12 -12.62 27.26
N VAL A 115 -8.89 -12.54 27.76
CA VAL A 115 -7.77 -11.83 27.12
C VAL A 115 -7.39 -12.47 25.79
N GLN A 116 -7.32 -13.81 25.72
CA GLN A 116 -7.01 -14.53 24.48
C GLN A 116 -8.08 -14.27 23.40
N LEU A 117 -9.37 -14.34 23.76
CA LEU A 117 -10.46 -14.08 22.81
C LEU A 117 -10.46 -12.62 22.35
N ALA A 118 -10.25 -11.66 23.27
CA ALA A 118 -10.16 -10.26 22.95
C ALA A 118 -8.98 -9.96 22.01
N ALA A 119 -7.81 -10.56 22.24
CA ALA A 119 -6.67 -10.43 21.36
C ALA A 119 -6.93 -11.00 19.95
N GLN A 120 -7.63 -12.13 19.84
CA GLN A 120 -8.02 -12.69 18.54
C GLN A 120 -9.04 -11.83 17.79
N VAL A 121 -10.00 -11.22 18.50
CA VAL A 121 -10.94 -10.27 17.90
C VAL A 121 -10.20 -9.02 17.44
N ALA A 122 -9.28 -8.50 18.25
CA ALA A 122 -8.45 -7.36 17.91
C ALA A 122 -7.61 -7.62 16.64
N ASP A 123 -7.03 -8.83 16.46
CA ASP A 123 -6.31 -9.22 15.25
C ASP A 123 -7.21 -9.19 14.00
N GLY A 124 -8.44 -9.71 14.11
CA GLY A 124 -9.43 -9.65 13.03
C GLY A 124 -9.79 -8.21 12.66
N LEU A 125 -10.05 -7.37 13.68
CA LEU A 125 -10.34 -5.95 13.47
C LEU A 125 -9.17 -5.20 12.87
N ALA A 126 -7.94 -5.42 13.35
CA ALA A 126 -6.73 -4.81 12.80
C ALA A 126 -6.54 -5.14 11.33
N HIS A 127 -6.80 -6.40 10.94
CA HIS A 127 -6.79 -6.81 9.54
C HIS A 127 -7.81 -6.02 8.71
N ALA A 128 -9.06 -5.89 9.16
CA ALA A 128 -10.09 -5.11 8.46
C ALA A 128 -9.76 -3.62 8.39
N HIS A 129 -9.21 -3.05 9.47
CA HIS A 129 -8.76 -1.65 9.54
C HIS A 129 -7.65 -1.37 8.51
N GLY A 130 -6.75 -2.34 8.26
CA GLY A 130 -5.75 -2.26 7.20
C GLY A 130 -6.35 -2.11 5.80
N PHE A 131 -7.59 -2.54 5.59
CA PHE A 131 -8.36 -2.33 4.35
C PHE A 131 -9.24 -1.06 4.38
N GLY A 132 -9.14 -0.25 5.43
CA GLY A 132 -10.00 0.92 5.64
C GLY A 132 -11.45 0.56 6.03
N ILE A 133 -11.69 -0.68 6.48
CA ILE A 133 -13.01 -1.18 6.87
C ILE A 133 -13.12 -1.13 8.39
N VAL A 134 -14.02 -0.30 8.91
CA VAL A 134 -14.36 -0.21 10.34
C VAL A 134 -15.63 -1.04 10.57
N HIS A 135 -15.63 -1.89 11.58
CA HIS A 135 -16.73 -2.81 11.87
C HIS A 135 -18.00 -2.10 12.36
N ARG A 136 -17.86 -1.10 13.23
CA ARG A 136 -18.93 -0.22 13.78
C ARG A 136 -20.02 -0.91 14.60
N ASP A 137 -19.96 -2.22 14.76
CA ASP A 137 -20.95 -3.01 15.54
C ASP A 137 -20.29 -4.20 16.26
N VAL A 138 -19.09 -3.97 16.84
CA VAL A 138 -18.38 -4.98 17.63
C VAL A 138 -19.17 -5.28 18.91
N LYS A 139 -19.59 -6.54 19.06
CA LYS A 139 -20.36 -7.03 20.23
C LYS A 139 -20.32 -8.56 20.30
N PRO A 140 -20.62 -9.17 21.45
CA PRO A 140 -20.55 -10.63 21.62
C PRO A 140 -21.43 -11.45 20.68
N GLU A 141 -22.55 -10.87 20.19
CA GLU A 141 -23.41 -11.51 19.20
C GLU A 141 -22.74 -11.73 17.86
N ASN A 142 -21.79 -10.83 17.52
CA ASN A 142 -21.05 -10.80 16.25
C ASN A 142 -19.69 -11.51 16.36
N VAL A 143 -19.43 -12.23 17.43
CA VAL A 143 -18.26 -13.08 17.62
C VAL A 143 -18.70 -14.52 17.78
N LEU A 144 -18.29 -15.40 16.84
CA LEU A 144 -18.54 -16.83 16.88
C LEU A 144 -17.31 -17.56 17.44
N LEU A 145 -17.55 -18.62 18.23
CA LEU A 145 -16.51 -19.44 18.82
C LEU A 145 -16.45 -20.79 18.12
N ASP A 146 -15.29 -21.12 17.54
CA ASP A 146 -15.04 -22.38 16.85
C ASP A 146 -13.77 -23.04 17.40
N GLY A 147 -13.90 -24.09 18.19
CA GLY A 147 -12.76 -24.81 18.75
C GLY A 147 -11.84 -23.95 19.62
N GLY A 148 -12.35 -22.95 20.33
CA GLY A 148 -11.58 -22.00 21.16
C GLY A 148 -11.01 -20.81 20.35
N ARG A 149 -11.37 -20.68 19.08
CA ARG A 149 -11.00 -19.56 18.20
C ARG A 149 -12.17 -18.59 18.04
N ALA A 150 -11.91 -17.28 18.20
CA ALA A 150 -12.87 -16.23 17.92
C ALA A 150 -12.90 -15.90 16.42
N LEU A 151 -14.10 -15.81 15.85
CA LEU A 151 -14.37 -15.41 14.47
C LEU A 151 -15.28 -14.19 14.49
N VAL A 152 -14.79 -13.05 14.04
CA VAL A 152 -15.57 -11.81 13.91
C VAL A 152 -16.48 -11.94 12.69
N ALA A 153 -17.76 -11.78 12.89
CA ALA A 153 -18.82 -11.86 11.88
C ALA A 153 -19.52 -10.51 11.74
N ASP A 154 -20.26 -10.32 10.66
CA ASP A 154 -21.19 -9.21 10.47
C ASP A 154 -20.56 -7.82 10.45
N PHE A 155 -19.46 -7.65 9.72
CA PHE A 155 -18.92 -6.32 9.44
C PHE A 155 -20.00 -5.42 8.85
N GLY A 156 -20.42 -4.45 9.61
CA GLY A 156 -21.36 -3.32 9.47
C GLY A 156 -22.23 -3.13 8.23
N ILE A 157 -22.53 -4.17 7.42
CA ILE A 157 -23.34 -4.07 6.18
C ILE A 157 -24.68 -3.36 6.48
N SER A 158 -25.32 -3.67 7.61
CA SER A 158 -26.61 -3.08 7.98
C SER A 158 -26.54 -1.61 8.40
N LYS A 159 -25.39 -1.13 8.93
CA LYS A 159 -25.24 0.30 9.33
C LYS A 159 -24.77 1.17 8.17
N VAL A 160 -24.00 0.60 7.24
CA VAL A 160 -23.66 1.28 5.99
C VAL A 160 -24.90 1.42 5.11
N LEU A 161 -25.83 0.46 5.14
CA LEU A 161 -27.15 0.53 4.47
C LEU A 161 -28.03 1.68 4.98
N ALA A 162 -27.83 2.11 6.24
CA ALA A 162 -28.62 3.21 6.85
C ALA A 162 -28.05 4.62 6.55
N THR A 163 -26.90 4.71 5.85
CA THR A 163 -26.21 6.00 5.59
C THR A 163 -26.10 6.25 4.09
N GLU A 164 -27.21 6.46 3.40
CA GLU A 164 -27.17 7.06 2.07
C GLU A 164 -26.76 8.54 2.14
N PRO A 165 -26.06 9.08 1.09
CA PRO A 165 -25.57 10.45 1.06
C PRO A 165 -26.64 11.55 1.14
N ASP A 166 -27.90 11.23 0.91
CA ASP A 166 -29.04 12.17 0.81
C ASP A 166 -29.95 12.23 2.07
N GLY A 167 -29.38 12.08 3.26
CA GLY A 167 -29.94 12.69 4.46
C GLY A 167 -31.41 12.36 4.82
N LEU A 168 -31.83 11.12 4.70
CA LEU A 168 -33.10 10.68 5.31
C LEU A 168 -32.83 10.15 6.73
N HIS A 169 -32.92 11.05 7.71
CA HIS A 169 -33.29 10.66 9.06
C HIS A 169 -34.57 9.82 8.96
N THR A 170 -34.53 8.57 9.41
CA THR A 170 -35.73 7.79 9.58
C THR A 170 -36.69 8.62 10.46
N ALA A 171 -37.87 8.95 9.93
CA ALA A 171 -38.90 9.81 10.53
C ALA A 171 -39.47 9.31 11.87
N THR A 172 -38.80 8.30 12.50
CA THR A 172 -39.28 7.66 13.73
C THR A 172 -38.34 7.77 14.92
N GLY A 173 -37.18 8.46 14.83
CA GLY A 173 -36.34 8.68 16.03
C GLY A 173 -35.81 7.40 16.69
N MET A 174 -35.92 6.25 16.05
CA MET A 174 -35.43 4.97 16.59
C MET A 174 -33.92 4.85 16.41
N VAL A 175 -33.18 4.76 17.50
CA VAL A 175 -31.75 4.41 17.51
C VAL A 175 -31.61 2.97 17.01
N VAL A 176 -31.12 2.79 15.77
CA VAL A 176 -30.86 1.45 15.20
C VAL A 176 -29.55 0.92 15.79
N GLY A 177 -29.63 -0.08 16.64
CA GLY A 177 -28.50 -0.81 17.24
C GLY A 177 -28.62 -1.01 18.74
N THR A 178 -27.77 -1.89 19.31
CA THR A 178 -27.67 -2.11 20.74
C THR A 178 -26.77 -1.03 21.34
N PRO A 179 -27.27 -0.02 22.08
CA PRO A 179 -26.47 1.12 22.53
C PRO A 179 -25.34 0.76 23.50
N ARG A 180 -25.39 -0.42 24.11
CA ARG A 180 -24.45 -0.89 25.15
C ARG A 180 -22.99 -1.01 24.73
N TYR A 181 -22.70 -1.06 23.40
CA TYR A 181 -21.34 -1.19 22.85
C TYR A 181 -20.94 -0.01 21.97
N MET A 182 -21.80 1.01 21.84
CA MET A 182 -21.52 2.19 21.03
C MET A 182 -20.37 3.01 21.62
N SER A 183 -19.48 3.47 20.77
CA SER A 183 -18.46 4.46 21.18
C SER A 183 -19.08 5.84 21.42
N PRO A 184 -18.44 6.73 22.21
CA PRO A 184 -18.92 8.09 22.44
C PRO A 184 -19.20 8.85 21.14
N GLU A 185 -18.31 8.76 20.15
CA GLU A 185 -18.48 9.41 18.85
C GLU A 185 -19.68 8.85 18.04
N GLN A 186 -19.95 7.55 18.15
CA GLN A 186 -21.17 6.96 17.59
C GLN A 186 -22.43 7.40 18.31
N ALA A 187 -22.40 7.43 19.65
CA ALA A 187 -23.51 7.90 20.48
C ALA A 187 -23.81 9.38 20.26
N GLY A 188 -22.77 10.20 20.00
CA GLY A 188 -22.88 11.62 19.67
C GLY A 188 -23.24 11.91 18.22
N GLY A 189 -23.45 10.89 17.37
CA GLY A 189 -23.84 11.09 15.96
C GLY A 189 -22.75 11.73 15.10
N GLN A 190 -21.47 11.62 15.47
CA GLN A 190 -20.38 12.18 14.70
C GLN A 190 -20.24 11.48 13.33
N ARG A 191 -20.02 12.25 12.27
CA ARG A 191 -19.88 11.73 10.91
C ARG A 191 -18.58 10.94 10.68
N ALA A 192 -17.52 11.22 11.45
CA ALA A 192 -16.22 10.58 11.33
C ALA A 192 -16.02 9.52 12.44
N VAL A 193 -16.42 8.29 12.14
CA VAL A 193 -16.18 7.11 13.00
C VAL A 193 -15.01 6.32 12.41
N ASP A 194 -13.89 6.23 13.15
CA ASP A 194 -12.68 5.53 12.71
C ASP A 194 -12.44 4.19 13.46
N ALA A 195 -11.30 3.56 13.22
CA ALA A 195 -10.88 2.28 13.82
C ALA A 195 -10.93 2.27 15.37
N ARG A 196 -10.73 3.44 16.02
CA ARG A 196 -10.72 3.57 17.48
C ARG A 196 -12.11 3.42 18.11
N SER A 197 -13.17 3.50 17.30
CA SER A 197 -14.52 3.14 17.75
C SER A 197 -14.66 1.63 18.00
N ASP A 198 -14.05 0.80 17.14
CA ASP A 198 -14.01 -0.65 17.32
C ASP A 198 -13.15 -1.04 18.54
N VAL A 199 -12.05 -0.30 18.80
CA VAL A 199 -11.23 -0.45 20.00
C VAL A 199 -12.05 -0.23 21.27
N TYR A 200 -12.85 0.83 21.32
CA TYR A 200 -13.74 1.11 22.44
C TYR A 200 -14.79 0.01 22.63
N ALA A 201 -15.46 -0.42 21.56
CA ALA A 201 -16.47 -1.48 21.60
C ALA A 201 -15.87 -2.82 22.06
N LEU A 202 -14.65 -3.15 21.63
CA LEU A 202 -13.89 -4.30 22.11
C LEU A 202 -13.53 -4.15 23.60
N GLY A 203 -13.19 -2.93 24.06
CA GLY A 203 -13.01 -2.63 25.48
C GLY A 203 -14.27 -2.92 26.30
N ILE A 204 -15.47 -2.51 25.83
CA ILE A 204 -16.74 -2.85 26.48
C ILE A 204 -16.95 -4.38 26.54
N MET A 205 -16.69 -5.08 25.43
CA MET A 205 -16.83 -6.53 25.35
C MET A 205 -15.86 -7.26 26.28
N LEU A 206 -14.62 -6.81 26.39
CA LEU A 206 -13.63 -7.36 27.33
C LEU A 206 -14.04 -7.10 28.78
N PHE A 207 -14.53 -5.91 29.09
CA PHE A 207 -15.08 -5.59 30.43
C PHE A 207 -16.20 -6.58 30.80
N GLU A 208 -17.15 -6.82 29.89
CA GLU A 208 -18.23 -7.75 30.10
C GLU A 208 -17.74 -9.19 30.29
N MET A 209 -16.78 -9.67 29.50
CA MET A 209 -16.17 -10.99 29.67
C MET A 209 -15.52 -11.17 31.06
N LEU A 210 -14.87 -10.12 31.57
CA LEU A 210 -14.12 -10.14 32.82
C LEU A 210 -15.01 -9.92 34.07
N VAL A 211 -16.07 -9.10 33.96
CA VAL A 211 -16.89 -8.65 35.08
C VAL A 211 -18.26 -9.37 35.11
N GLY A 212 -18.74 -9.78 33.92
CA GLY A 212 -20.05 -10.42 33.75
C GLY A 212 -21.18 -9.46 33.37
N ASP A 213 -20.92 -8.14 33.42
CA ASP A 213 -21.85 -7.08 33.03
C ASP A 213 -21.11 -5.99 32.25
N VAL A 214 -21.82 -5.24 31.42
CA VAL A 214 -21.27 -4.08 30.71
C VAL A 214 -20.99 -2.93 31.68
N PRO A 215 -20.02 -2.03 31.39
CA PRO A 215 -19.70 -0.88 32.26
C PRO A 215 -20.83 0.15 32.31
N PHE A 216 -21.62 0.28 31.27
CA PHE A 216 -22.73 1.24 31.16
C PHE A 216 -24.03 0.52 30.81
N ASP A 217 -24.99 0.55 31.72
CA ASP A 217 -26.32 0.02 31.49
C ASP A 217 -27.37 0.93 32.15
N ALA A 218 -28.58 0.97 31.55
CA ALA A 218 -29.74 1.65 32.10
C ALA A 218 -31.02 1.08 31.45
N PRO A 219 -32.18 1.20 32.14
CA PRO A 219 -33.48 0.76 31.58
C PRO A 219 -33.84 1.48 30.27
N ASN A 220 -33.43 2.76 30.11
CA ASN A 220 -33.71 3.56 28.93
C ASN A 220 -32.48 3.60 28.03
N PRO A 221 -32.61 3.28 26.73
CA PRO A 221 -31.50 3.37 25.74
C PRO A 221 -30.83 4.74 25.67
N VAL A 222 -31.56 5.84 25.85
CA VAL A 222 -31.01 7.19 25.84
C VAL A 222 -30.04 7.44 26.99
N ASP A 223 -30.36 6.89 28.17
CA ASP A 223 -29.51 7.01 29.37
C ASP A 223 -28.22 6.20 29.19
N VAL A 224 -28.24 5.07 28.46
CA VAL A 224 -27.04 4.33 28.09
C VAL A 224 -26.15 5.16 27.19
N LEU A 225 -26.72 5.81 26.18
CA LEU A 225 -25.96 6.73 25.29
C LEU A 225 -25.34 7.89 26.07
N PHE A 226 -26.10 8.48 27.01
CA PHE A 226 -25.59 9.56 27.85
C PHE A 226 -24.38 9.10 28.69
N LYS A 227 -24.41 7.88 29.24
CA LYS A 227 -23.30 7.29 29.99
C LYS A 227 -22.08 7.05 29.12
N HIS A 228 -22.25 6.58 27.88
CA HIS A 228 -21.15 6.46 26.94
C HIS A 228 -20.48 7.80 26.64
N LEU A 229 -21.27 8.89 26.58
CA LEU A 229 -20.75 10.23 26.31
C LEU A 229 -20.03 10.86 27.53
N HIS A 230 -20.60 10.70 28.73
CA HIS A 230 -20.24 11.56 29.86
C HIS A 230 -19.75 10.81 31.12
N GLU A 231 -20.20 9.57 31.37
CA GLU A 231 -19.87 8.87 32.62
C GLU A 231 -18.51 8.14 32.44
N PRO A 232 -17.52 8.35 33.34
CA PRO A 232 -16.27 7.61 33.27
C PRO A 232 -16.51 6.10 33.48
N PRO A 233 -15.73 5.22 32.84
CA PRO A 233 -15.88 3.79 33.04
C PRO A 233 -15.55 3.42 34.47
N PRO A 234 -16.40 2.58 35.14
CA PRO A 234 -16.13 2.13 36.50
C PRO A 234 -14.88 1.23 36.49
N PRO A 235 -13.98 1.34 37.49
CA PRO A 235 -12.85 0.45 37.63
C PRO A 235 -13.32 -1.01 37.71
N PRO A 236 -12.90 -1.93 36.83
CA PRO A 236 -13.37 -3.31 36.79
C PRO A 236 -13.00 -4.07 38.04
N ARG A 237 -11.89 -3.75 38.71
CA ARG A 237 -11.45 -4.37 39.97
C ARG A 237 -12.37 -4.12 41.15
N LEU A 238 -13.24 -3.11 41.09
CA LEU A 238 -14.30 -2.93 42.12
C LEU A 238 -15.31 -4.08 42.16
N ARG A 239 -15.54 -4.70 40.96
CA ARG A 239 -16.47 -5.83 40.82
C ARG A 239 -15.75 -7.19 40.70
N ALA A 240 -14.51 -7.19 40.24
CA ALA A 240 -13.66 -8.34 39.99
C ALA A 240 -12.22 -8.06 40.47
N PRO A 241 -11.94 -8.16 41.82
CA PRO A 241 -10.66 -7.80 42.40
C PRO A 241 -9.45 -8.64 41.93
N ASP A 242 -9.70 -9.79 41.31
CA ASP A 242 -8.72 -10.69 40.75
C ASP A 242 -8.15 -10.25 39.41
N ILE A 243 -8.70 -9.19 38.79
CA ILE A 243 -8.16 -8.60 37.56
C ILE A 243 -6.82 -7.94 37.89
N PRO A 244 -5.73 -8.25 37.13
CA PRO A 244 -4.43 -7.59 37.27
C PRO A 244 -4.51 -6.06 37.05
N GLU A 245 -3.65 -5.29 37.74
CA GLU A 245 -3.62 -3.82 37.62
C GLU A 245 -3.30 -3.35 36.20
N GLY A 246 -2.37 -4.02 35.52
CA GLY A 246 -2.04 -3.72 34.14
C GLY A 246 -3.22 -3.95 33.19
N LEU A 247 -3.97 -5.03 33.38
CA LEU A 247 -5.18 -5.31 32.57
C LEU A 247 -6.29 -4.30 32.83
N GLU A 248 -6.47 -3.84 34.08
CA GLU A 248 -7.40 -2.75 34.41
C GLU A 248 -6.99 -1.45 33.71
N ALA A 249 -5.70 -1.08 33.78
CA ALA A 249 -5.19 0.14 33.11
C ALA A 249 -5.43 0.13 31.60
N MET A 250 -5.13 -0.98 30.92
CA MET A 250 -5.40 -1.15 29.49
C MET A 250 -6.88 -1.07 29.16
N LEU A 251 -7.72 -1.69 29.97
CA LEU A 251 -9.16 -1.66 29.77
C LEU A 251 -9.73 -0.27 29.90
N LEU A 252 -9.29 0.50 30.91
CA LEU A 252 -9.68 1.89 31.11
C LEU A 252 -9.17 2.79 29.98
N GLN A 253 -7.96 2.54 29.47
CA GLN A 253 -7.43 3.25 28.30
C GLN A 253 -8.29 2.97 27.05
N ALA A 254 -8.63 1.72 26.76
CA ALA A 254 -9.50 1.38 25.64
C ALA A 254 -10.88 2.05 25.73
N LEU A 255 -11.38 2.27 26.98
CA LEU A 255 -12.65 2.91 27.29
C LEU A 255 -12.57 4.44 27.49
N SER A 256 -11.45 5.08 27.16
CA SER A 256 -11.30 6.55 27.20
C SER A 256 -12.35 7.21 26.30
N LYS A 257 -12.91 8.34 26.77
CA LYS A 257 -13.98 9.04 26.03
C LYS A 257 -13.44 9.65 24.73
N GLU A 258 -12.29 10.34 24.83
CA GLU A 258 -11.62 10.90 23.68
C GLU A 258 -10.91 9.81 22.89
N PRO A 259 -11.16 9.69 21.56
CA PRO A 259 -10.49 8.71 20.73
C PRO A 259 -8.95 8.81 20.73
N ALA A 260 -8.40 10.00 20.96
CA ALA A 260 -6.95 10.23 20.99
C ALA A 260 -6.26 9.58 22.20
N ASP A 261 -6.99 9.36 23.30
CA ASP A 261 -6.47 8.77 24.54
C ASP A 261 -6.56 7.23 24.53
N ARG A 262 -7.22 6.64 23.53
CA ARG A 262 -7.33 5.17 23.37
C ARG A 262 -6.08 4.61 22.70
N PHE A 263 -6.03 3.29 22.57
CA PHE A 263 -5.06 2.67 21.65
C PHE A 263 -5.27 3.19 20.23
N PRO A 264 -4.18 3.45 19.48
CA PRO A 264 -4.27 4.06 18.14
C PRO A 264 -5.03 3.18 17.15
N ASP A 265 -4.97 1.87 17.31
CA ASP A 265 -5.67 0.88 16.51
C ASP A 265 -5.88 -0.45 17.29
N ALA A 266 -6.58 -1.39 16.67
CA ALA A 266 -6.84 -2.70 17.29
C ALA A 266 -5.55 -3.56 17.37
N ALA A 267 -4.54 -3.35 16.54
CA ALA A 267 -3.28 -4.09 16.63
C ALA A 267 -2.51 -3.73 17.89
N ALA A 268 -2.44 -2.44 18.23
CA ALA A 268 -1.81 -1.97 19.47
C ALA A 268 -2.51 -2.53 20.72
N LEU A 269 -3.85 -2.61 20.70
CA LEU A 269 -4.61 -3.25 21.80
C LEU A 269 -4.30 -4.76 21.88
N ALA A 270 -4.24 -5.47 20.75
CA ALA A 270 -3.92 -6.89 20.72
C ALA A 270 -2.54 -7.18 21.32
N GLU A 271 -1.56 -6.35 21.02
CA GLU A 271 -0.20 -6.47 21.54
C GLU A 271 -0.14 -6.23 23.06
N ALA A 272 -0.79 -5.17 23.53
CA ALA A 272 -0.88 -4.87 24.95
C ALA A 272 -1.53 -6.02 25.74
N LEU A 273 -2.63 -6.59 25.23
CA LEU A 273 -3.32 -7.73 25.83
C LEU A 273 -2.43 -8.98 25.95
N ARG A 274 -1.58 -9.24 24.95
CA ARG A 274 -0.65 -10.38 24.99
C ARG A 274 0.50 -10.16 25.99
N SER A 275 1.05 -8.95 26.03
CA SER A 275 2.13 -8.61 26.96
C SER A 275 1.72 -8.81 28.41
N GLU A 276 0.54 -8.32 28.79
CA GLU A 276 0.07 -8.39 30.19
C GLU A 276 -0.34 -9.79 30.63
N SER A 277 -0.82 -10.63 29.72
CA SER A 277 -1.29 -11.98 30.06
C SER A 277 -0.14 -12.98 30.29
N GLY A 278 1.13 -12.60 30.11
CA GLY A 278 2.26 -13.54 30.11
C GLY A 278 2.15 -14.61 29.02
N LEU A 279 1.14 -14.48 28.15
CA LEU A 279 1.09 -15.15 26.89
C LEU A 279 2.21 -14.50 26.06
N GLU A 280 3.39 -15.13 26.09
CA GLU A 280 4.47 -14.75 25.18
C GLU A 280 3.83 -14.44 23.84
N ALA A 281 4.13 -13.25 23.33
CA ALA A 281 3.68 -12.85 22.01
C ALA A 281 3.87 -14.07 21.10
N ARG A 282 2.79 -14.73 20.69
CA ARG A 282 2.92 -15.65 19.57
C ARG A 282 3.52 -14.80 18.49
N PRO A 283 4.73 -15.12 18.04
CA PRO A 283 5.38 -14.34 17.03
C PRO A 283 4.36 -14.06 15.93
N ARG A 284 4.26 -12.81 15.49
CA ARG A 284 3.45 -12.46 14.31
C ARG A 284 3.74 -13.51 13.25
N PRO A 285 2.79 -14.33 12.78
CA PRO A 285 3.10 -15.44 11.89
C PRO A 285 3.88 -15.01 10.64
N ALA A 286 3.68 -13.79 10.18
CA ALA A 286 4.34 -13.25 9.00
C ALA A 286 5.78 -12.73 9.23
N GLN A 287 6.14 -12.25 10.43
CA GLN A 287 7.49 -11.71 10.67
C GLN A 287 8.51 -12.76 11.16
N GLN A 288 8.08 -13.84 11.78
CA GLN A 288 8.99 -14.84 12.35
C GLN A 288 9.38 -15.99 11.42
N GLU A 289 8.71 -16.13 10.29
CA GLU A 289 9.01 -17.21 9.33
C GLU A 289 9.59 -16.67 8.00
N ARG A 290 10.15 -15.46 8.02
CA ARG A 290 10.77 -14.90 6.81
C ARG A 290 11.99 -15.69 6.42
N LEU A 291 12.09 -15.96 5.11
CA LEU A 291 13.15 -16.71 4.49
C LEU A 291 14.05 -15.78 3.66
N LEU A 292 15.30 -15.66 4.03
CA LEU A 292 16.32 -14.99 3.23
C LEU A 292 16.97 -16.03 2.31
N VAL A 293 16.85 -15.86 1.00
CA VAL A 293 17.52 -16.74 0.02
C VAL A 293 18.71 -15.98 -0.56
N LEU A 294 19.90 -16.44 -0.22
CA LEU A 294 21.19 -15.91 -0.70
C LEU A 294 21.69 -16.67 -1.93
N ASP A 295 22.77 -16.21 -2.52
CA ASP A 295 23.33 -16.77 -3.73
C ASP A 295 23.84 -18.20 -3.55
N PHE A 296 23.70 -18.99 -4.63
CA PHE A 296 24.31 -20.30 -4.74
C PHE A 296 25.65 -20.19 -5.51
N THR A 297 26.72 -20.50 -4.83
CA THR A 297 28.06 -20.35 -5.36
C THR A 297 28.42 -21.48 -6.33
N PRO A 298 28.82 -21.19 -7.60
CA PRO A 298 29.36 -22.23 -8.49
C PRO A 298 30.71 -22.71 -8.01
N ILE A 299 30.92 -24.03 -7.93
CA ILE A 299 32.19 -24.62 -7.51
C ILE A 299 33.05 -25.08 -8.72
N SER A 300 32.42 -25.33 -9.88
CA SER A 300 33.16 -25.78 -11.08
C SER A 300 33.69 -24.58 -11.90
N SER A 301 34.85 -24.82 -12.55
CA SER A 301 35.52 -23.82 -13.40
C SER A 301 34.88 -23.69 -14.80
N GLU A 302 33.82 -24.42 -15.09
CA GLU A 302 33.12 -24.34 -16.36
C GLU A 302 32.33 -23.03 -16.46
N ALA A 303 32.42 -22.32 -17.58
CA ALA A 303 31.73 -21.04 -17.80
C ALA A 303 30.20 -21.14 -17.66
N GLU A 304 29.66 -22.33 -17.94
CA GLU A 304 28.24 -22.64 -17.82
C GLU A 304 27.74 -22.78 -16.37
N ALA A 305 28.63 -23.10 -15.43
CA ALA A 305 28.27 -23.34 -14.03
C ALA A 305 27.69 -22.11 -13.35
N ALA A 306 28.19 -20.91 -13.67
CA ALA A 306 27.67 -19.65 -13.16
C ALA A 306 26.26 -19.36 -13.68
N SER A 307 26.01 -19.66 -14.96
CA SER A 307 24.68 -19.50 -15.58
C SER A 307 23.67 -20.47 -14.96
N VAL A 308 24.06 -21.73 -14.76
CA VAL A 308 23.23 -22.75 -14.10
C VAL A 308 22.90 -22.36 -12.65
N ALA A 309 23.88 -21.85 -11.90
CA ALA A 309 23.67 -21.41 -10.52
C ALA A 309 22.72 -20.21 -10.42
N ALA A 310 22.87 -19.21 -11.31
CA ALA A 310 21.99 -18.04 -11.33
C ALA A 310 20.54 -18.38 -11.74
N GLY A 311 20.37 -19.23 -12.76
CA GLY A 311 19.06 -19.72 -13.17
C GLY A 311 18.40 -20.57 -12.10
N PHE A 312 19.17 -21.48 -11.45
CA PHE A 312 18.72 -22.29 -10.32
C PHE A 312 18.19 -21.40 -9.17
N LEU A 313 18.95 -20.36 -8.79
CA LEU A 313 18.55 -19.44 -7.74
C LEU A 313 17.25 -18.71 -8.06
N SER A 314 17.11 -18.19 -9.28
CA SER A 314 15.93 -17.44 -9.69
C SER A 314 14.65 -18.27 -9.62
N THR A 315 14.70 -19.50 -10.13
CA THR A 315 13.54 -20.41 -10.11
C THR A 315 13.30 -21.00 -8.73
N LEU A 316 14.34 -21.34 -7.95
CA LEU A 316 14.21 -21.78 -6.57
C LEU A 316 13.53 -20.71 -5.71
N ARG A 317 13.89 -19.46 -5.89
CA ARG A 317 13.27 -18.33 -5.17
C ARG A 317 11.79 -18.17 -5.52
N ALA A 318 11.44 -18.25 -6.81
CA ALA A 318 10.05 -18.19 -7.26
C ALA A 318 9.23 -19.34 -6.66
N GLU A 319 9.79 -20.55 -6.65
CA GLU A 319 9.14 -21.73 -6.09
C GLU A 319 8.99 -21.64 -4.56
N LEU A 320 10.02 -21.17 -3.84
CA LEU A 320 9.93 -20.92 -2.42
C LEU A 320 8.93 -19.81 -2.07
N THR A 321 8.84 -18.75 -2.86
CA THR A 321 7.84 -17.70 -2.68
C THR A 321 6.43 -18.27 -2.80
N ARG A 322 6.20 -19.10 -3.82
CA ARG A 322 4.93 -19.78 -4.06
C ARG A 322 4.58 -20.76 -2.94
N THR A 323 5.51 -21.63 -2.55
CA THR A 323 5.30 -22.70 -1.56
C THR A 323 5.26 -22.18 -0.12
N SER A 324 5.92 -21.07 0.18
CA SER A 324 5.93 -20.46 1.51
C SER A 324 4.81 -19.43 1.75
N GLY A 325 3.97 -19.17 0.75
CA GLY A 325 2.91 -18.15 0.87
C GLY A 325 3.46 -16.72 0.99
N GLY A 326 4.53 -16.38 0.24
CA GLY A 326 5.11 -15.04 0.18
C GLY A 326 6.08 -14.70 1.32
N ARG A 327 6.58 -15.68 2.07
CA ARG A 327 7.51 -15.45 3.20
C ARG A 327 8.96 -15.24 2.79
N VAL A 328 9.30 -15.37 1.50
CA VAL A 328 10.64 -15.11 0.99
C VAL A 328 10.89 -13.60 0.94
N LEU A 329 12.00 -13.14 1.51
CA LEU A 329 12.40 -11.74 1.44
C LEU A 329 12.62 -11.30 -0.02
N PRO A 330 12.28 -10.06 -0.38
CA PRO A 330 12.47 -9.52 -1.72
C PRO A 330 13.90 -9.70 -2.23
N ARG A 331 14.05 -9.91 -3.54
CA ARG A 331 15.35 -10.14 -4.20
C ARG A 331 16.34 -9.01 -3.90
N GLU A 332 15.87 -7.77 -3.89
CA GLU A 332 16.66 -6.56 -3.64
C GLU A 332 17.33 -6.56 -2.25
N VAL A 333 16.70 -7.20 -1.26
CA VAL A 333 17.29 -7.39 0.07
C VAL A 333 18.40 -8.43 0.03
N SER A 334 18.14 -9.55 -0.65
CA SER A 334 19.09 -10.65 -0.77
C SER A 334 20.31 -10.27 -1.60
N ASP A 335 20.12 -9.61 -2.75
CA ASP A 335 21.20 -9.20 -3.65
C ASP A 335 22.14 -8.18 -2.97
N LYS A 336 21.58 -7.29 -2.13
CA LYS A 336 22.39 -6.30 -1.37
C LYS A 336 23.15 -6.91 -0.21
N LEU A 337 22.59 -7.90 0.46
CA LEU A 337 23.27 -8.60 1.56
C LEU A 337 24.31 -9.59 1.04
N GLY A 338 24.07 -10.17 -0.15
CA GLY A 338 24.97 -11.07 -0.83
C GLY A 338 26.10 -10.37 -1.60
N ALA A 339 25.92 -9.08 -1.97
CA ALA A 339 26.91 -8.34 -2.74
C ALA A 339 28.24 -8.21 -1.99
N GLY A 340 29.28 -8.87 -2.53
CA GLY A 340 30.64 -8.88 -1.97
C GLY A 340 30.91 -9.94 -0.91
N LEU A 341 30.00 -10.89 -0.68
CA LEU A 341 30.27 -12.05 0.15
C LEU A 341 31.24 -13.00 -0.57
N ASP A 342 32.36 -13.33 0.09
CA ASP A 342 33.27 -14.39 -0.37
C ASP A 342 32.51 -15.73 -0.26
N PRO A 343 32.66 -16.66 -1.25
CA PRO A 343 32.14 -18.02 -1.17
C PRO A 343 32.55 -18.80 0.11
N ARG A 344 33.59 -18.32 0.79
CA ARG A 344 34.09 -18.84 2.05
C ARG A 344 33.61 -18.12 3.30
N THR A 345 32.65 -17.20 3.14
CA THR A 345 32.10 -16.45 4.28
C THR A 345 31.59 -17.40 5.36
N ALA A 346 32.03 -17.19 6.59
CA ALA A 346 31.67 -18.06 7.72
C ALA A 346 30.12 -18.01 7.97
N ASP A 347 29.52 -19.14 8.29
CA ASP A 347 28.08 -19.28 8.58
C ASP A 347 27.60 -18.31 9.65
N SER A 348 28.43 -17.96 10.63
CA SER A 348 28.14 -16.99 11.68
C SER A 348 27.90 -15.57 11.13
N GLN A 349 28.62 -15.20 10.07
CA GLN A 349 28.45 -13.90 9.41
C GLN A 349 27.16 -13.88 8.57
N LEU A 350 26.85 -14.96 7.86
CA LEU A 350 25.59 -15.10 7.12
C LEU A 350 24.38 -15.10 8.06
N LEU A 351 24.48 -15.75 9.22
CA LEU A 351 23.46 -15.71 10.26
C LEU A 351 23.26 -14.30 10.82
N SER A 352 24.33 -13.53 11.03
CA SER A 352 24.19 -12.15 11.50
C SER A 352 23.55 -11.24 10.47
N LEU A 353 23.84 -11.41 9.19
CA LEU A 353 23.21 -10.71 8.08
C LEU A 353 21.71 -11.05 7.98
N ALA A 354 21.37 -12.33 8.10
CA ALA A 354 19.98 -12.77 8.07
C ALA A 354 19.15 -12.21 9.25
N ARG A 355 19.75 -12.15 10.45
CA ARG A 355 19.12 -11.49 11.62
C ARG A 355 18.89 -9.99 11.37
N ALA A 356 19.89 -9.31 10.83
CA ALA A 356 19.79 -7.89 10.50
C ALA A 356 18.72 -7.62 9.43
N ALA A 357 18.43 -8.59 8.56
CA ALA A 357 17.35 -8.54 7.57
C ALA A 357 15.98 -8.92 8.15
N GLY A 358 15.89 -9.28 9.42
CA GLY A 358 14.64 -9.74 10.04
C GLY A 358 14.17 -11.12 9.53
N ALA A 359 15.07 -11.94 8.98
CA ALA A 359 14.77 -13.28 8.51
C ALA A 359 14.96 -14.29 9.65
N ARG A 360 13.99 -15.18 9.86
CA ARG A 360 14.16 -16.34 10.73
C ARG A 360 15.01 -17.42 10.08
N TRP A 361 14.84 -17.65 8.79
CA TRP A 361 15.50 -18.67 8.03
C TRP A 361 16.42 -18.06 6.98
N ALA A 362 17.61 -18.61 6.81
CA ALA A 362 18.53 -18.25 5.74
C ALA A 362 18.86 -19.47 4.91
N VAL A 363 18.76 -19.35 3.59
CA VAL A 363 19.10 -20.39 2.60
C VAL A 363 20.23 -19.91 1.74
N TRP A 364 21.26 -20.72 1.60
CA TRP A 364 22.37 -20.54 0.67
C TRP A 364 22.95 -21.89 0.26
N GLY A 365 23.84 -21.90 -0.68
CA GLY A 365 24.40 -23.18 -1.10
C GLY A 365 25.46 -23.10 -2.18
N THR A 366 25.71 -24.24 -2.79
CA THR A 366 26.69 -24.41 -3.85
C THR A 366 26.11 -25.20 -5.01
N VAL A 367 26.53 -24.88 -6.23
CA VAL A 367 26.20 -25.66 -7.43
C VAL A 367 27.48 -26.13 -8.08
N GLN A 368 27.57 -27.43 -8.30
CA GLN A 368 28.66 -28.06 -9.01
C GLN A 368 28.14 -28.69 -10.30
N LEU A 369 28.76 -28.34 -11.41
CA LEU A 369 28.49 -28.92 -12.71
C LEU A 369 29.67 -29.82 -13.13
N SER A 370 29.37 -31.01 -13.64
CA SER A 370 30.38 -31.92 -14.22
C SER A 370 29.75 -32.64 -15.43
N GLY A 371 29.99 -32.12 -16.63
CA GLY A 371 29.31 -32.55 -17.83
C GLY A 371 27.77 -32.36 -17.70
N SER A 372 27.00 -33.42 -17.80
CA SER A 372 25.53 -33.37 -17.61
C SER A 372 25.07 -33.54 -16.16
N ALA A 373 25.98 -33.80 -15.20
CA ALA A 373 25.64 -34.00 -13.80
C ALA A 373 25.67 -32.67 -13.03
N VAL A 374 24.60 -32.41 -12.27
CA VAL A 374 24.46 -31.23 -11.39
C VAL A 374 24.35 -31.69 -9.94
N ARG A 375 25.15 -31.10 -9.08
CA ARG A 375 25.09 -31.31 -7.63
C ARG A 375 24.81 -29.99 -6.95
N VAL A 376 23.79 -29.98 -6.10
CA VAL A 376 23.40 -28.82 -5.27
C VAL A 376 23.66 -29.13 -3.81
N GLY A 377 24.54 -28.36 -3.19
CA GLY A 377 24.73 -28.36 -1.74
C GLY A 377 23.85 -27.28 -1.13
N LEU A 378 22.87 -27.67 -0.33
CA LEU A 378 21.94 -26.78 0.36
C LEU A 378 22.36 -26.59 1.80
N ARG A 379 22.33 -25.36 2.29
CA ARG A 379 22.40 -24.98 3.71
C ARG A 379 21.18 -24.16 4.08
N LEU A 380 20.53 -24.56 5.16
CA LEU A 380 19.41 -23.83 5.77
C LEU A 380 19.74 -23.57 7.23
N ALA A 381 19.73 -22.32 7.65
CA ALA A 381 20.00 -21.94 9.02
C ALA A 381 18.79 -21.29 9.70
N ASP A 382 18.53 -21.67 10.94
CA ASP A 382 17.62 -20.98 11.84
C ASP A 382 18.39 -19.87 12.58
N THR A 383 18.04 -18.61 12.34
CA THR A 383 18.73 -17.47 12.94
C THR A 383 18.49 -17.34 14.45
N VAL A 384 17.43 -17.95 14.99
CA VAL A 384 17.09 -17.95 16.42
C VAL A 384 17.95 -18.97 17.16
N THR A 385 17.96 -20.23 16.69
CA THR A 385 18.72 -21.32 17.33
C THR A 385 20.17 -21.38 16.91
N SER A 386 20.55 -20.69 15.83
CA SER A 386 21.87 -20.77 15.16
C SER A 386 22.19 -22.17 14.62
N GLN A 387 21.20 -23.03 14.48
CA GLN A 387 21.34 -24.35 13.93
C GLN A 387 21.40 -24.30 12.41
N VAL A 388 22.40 -24.94 11.80
CA VAL A 388 22.54 -25.06 10.34
C VAL A 388 22.25 -26.50 9.92
N HIS A 389 21.34 -26.67 9.00
CA HIS A 389 20.98 -27.92 8.36
C HIS A 389 21.68 -28.00 7.00
N GLU A 390 22.36 -29.06 6.72
CA GLU A 390 23.02 -29.30 5.43
C GLU A 390 22.34 -30.48 4.72
N SER A 391 22.13 -30.33 3.41
CA SER A 391 21.71 -31.45 2.57
C SER A 391 22.35 -31.35 1.17
N ARG A 392 22.41 -32.48 0.49
CA ARG A 392 23.02 -32.59 -0.84
C ARG A 392 22.00 -33.24 -1.77
N HIS A 393 21.86 -32.66 -2.94
CA HIS A 393 20.93 -33.10 -3.97
C HIS A 393 21.73 -33.33 -5.27
N ASP A 394 21.63 -34.50 -5.83
CA ASP A 394 22.31 -34.89 -7.07
C ASP A 394 21.27 -35.10 -8.19
N GLY A 395 21.51 -34.51 -9.36
CA GLY A 395 20.66 -34.60 -10.52
C GLY A 395 21.42 -34.44 -11.82
N SER A 396 20.70 -34.22 -12.92
CA SER A 396 21.32 -33.93 -14.20
C SER A 396 20.87 -32.56 -14.71
N ALA A 397 21.67 -31.92 -15.54
CA ALA A 397 21.31 -30.66 -16.19
C ALA A 397 19.98 -30.79 -16.97
N GLY A 398 19.65 -32.01 -17.46
CA GLY A 398 18.36 -32.33 -18.08
C GLY A 398 17.16 -32.38 -17.13
N ASN A 399 17.38 -32.43 -15.81
CA ASN A 399 16.32 -32.52 -14.80
C ASN A 399 16.53 -31.50 -13.67
N VAL A 400 17.08 -30.33 -13.99
CA VAL A 400 17.41 -29.28 -13.00
C VAL A 400 16.16 -28.82 -12.23
N PHE A 401 14.99 -28.81 -12.86
CA PHE A 401 13.72 -28.46 -12.23
C PHE A 401 13.28 -29.44 -11.15
N LEU A 402 13.41 -30.75 -11.41
CA LEU A 402 13.14 -31.76 -10.40
C LEU A 402 14.06 -31.58 -9.19
N LEU A 403 15.30 -31.18 -9.44
CA LEU A 403 16.29 -30.89 -8.39
C LEU A 403 15.89 -29.64 -7.60
N GLN A 404 15.34 -28.61 -8.26
CA GLN A 404 14.80 -27.40 -7.61
C GLN A 404 13.59 -27.71 -6.73
N ASP A 405 12.65 -28.50 -7.24
CA ASP A 405 11.47 -28.92 -6.48
C ASP A 405 11.87 -29.72 -5.24
N GLN A 406 12.83 -30.61 -5.36
CA GLN A 406 13.40 -31.36 -4.22
C GLN A 406 14.03 -30.42 -3.17
N VAL A 407 14.80 -29.42 -3.62
CA VAL A 407 15.44 -28.44 -2.73
C VAL A 407 14.37 -27.53 -2.09
N ALA A 408 13.39 -27.04 -2.85
CA ALA A 408 12.31 -26.23 -2.32
C ALA A 408 11.46 -27.00 -1.29
N LEU A 409 11.12 -28.24 -1.58
CA LEU A 409 10.40 -29.12 -0.66
C LEU A 409 11.20 -29.32 0.63
N ARG A 410 12.52 -29.57 0.50
CA ARG A 410 13.40 -29.76 1.66
C ARG A 410 13.50 -28.52 2.53
N VAL A 411 13.60 -27.33 1.93
CA VAL A 411 13.57 -26.05 2.67
C VAL A 411 12.25 -25.90 3.40
N THR A 412 11.14 -26.17 2.72
CA THR A 412 9.78 -26.04 3.28
C THR A 412 9.56 -26.99 4.46
N GLU A 413 10.02 -28.24 4.36
CA GLU A 413 9.96 -29.23 5.43
C GLU A 413 10.80 -28.82 6.65
N LEU A 414 12.07 -28.45 6.45
CA LEU A 414 12.99 -28.10 7.52
C LEU A 414 12.57 -26.79 8.23
N ALA A 415 12.08 -25.82 7.48
CA ALA A 415 11.58 -24.56 8.02
C ALA A 415 10.14 -24.68 8.59
N ARG A 416 9.50 -25.85 8.48
CA ARG A 416 8.11 -26.12 8.89
C ARG A 416 7.10 -25.13 8.30
N LEU A 417 7.34 -24.71 7.05
CA LEU A 417 6.44 -23.84 6.32
C LEU A 417 5.24 -24.68 5.83
N THR A 418 4.02 -24.24 6.13
CA THR A 418 2.82 -24.93 5.65
C THR A 418 2.57 -24.54 4.20
N PRO A 419 2.61 -25.45 3.22
CA PRO A 419 2.33 -25.10 1.84
C PRO A 419 0.85 -24.67 1.69
N PRO A 420 0.54 -23.67 0.88
CA PRO A 420 -0.83 -23.40 0.47
C PRO A 420 -1.38 -24.59 -0.31
N ILE A 421 -2.70 -24.84 -0.19
CA ILE A 421 -3.38 -25.98 -0.84
C ILE A 421 -3.13 -25.93 -2.35
N SER A 422 -2.45 -26.96 -2.84
CA SER A 422 -2.17 -27.37 -4.23
C SER A 422 -2.51 -26.39 -5.38
N SER A 423 -1.48 -25.64 -5.80
CA SER A 423 -1.37 -25.20 -7.20
C SER A 423 -0.32 -26.10 -7.90
N PRO A 424 -0.45 -26.43 -9.19
CA PRO A 424 0.54 -27.23 -9.90
C PRO A 424 1.91 -26.54 -9.91
N SER A 425 2.98 -27.32 -9.80
CA SER A 425 4.36 -26.85 -9.91
C SER A 425 4.56 -26.05 -11.20
N LEU A 426 5.32 -24.95 -11.13
CA LEU A 426 5.70 -24.17 -12.32
C LEU A 426 6.49 -25.00 -13.36
N THR A 427 6.84 -26.22 -13.02
CA THR A 427 7.76 -27.10 -13.73
C THR A 427 7.10 -28.37 -14.30
N GLU A 428 5.79 -28.52 -14.22
CA GLU A 428 5.12 -29.69 -14.83
C GLU A 428 5.08 -29.57 -16.36
N HIS A 429 5.86 -30.43 -17.03
CA HIS A 429 5.85 -30.92 -18.42
C HIS A 429 6.78 -30.29 -19.45
N ALA A 430 7.68 -31.11 -19.91
CA ALA A 430 8.40 -31.30 -21.18
C ALA A 430 9.93 -31.14 -21.13
N PRO A 431 10.73 -32.19 -21.36
CA PRO A 431 12.09 -32.25 -20.81
C PRO A 431 13.19 -31.49 -21.54
N ALA A 432 13.19 -31.32 -22.84
CA ALA A 432 14.35 -30.74 -23.56
C ALA A 432 14.13 -29.27 -23.99
N ALA A 433 12.94 -28.90 -24.42
CA ALA A 433 12.63 -27.52 -24.82
C ALA A 433 12.66 -26.55 -23.64
N GLN A 434 12.18 -26.96 -22.45
CA GLN A 434 12.17 -26.15 -21.26
C GLN A 434 13.57 -25.83 -20.73
N LEU A 435 14.52 -26.76 -20.86
CA LEU A 435 15.92 -26.52 -20.51
C LEU A 435 16.56 -25.45 -21.37
N SER A 436 16.35 -25.52 -22.67
CA SER A 436 16.84 -24.49 -23.60
C SER A 436 16.21 -23.13 -23.31
N ALA A 437 14.90 -23.10 -23.06
CA ALA A 437 14.20 -21.86 -22.66
C ALA A 437 14.75 -21.29 -21.35
N HIS A 438 15.01 -22.15 -20.35
CA HIS A 438 15.58 -21.72 -19.08
C HIS A 438 17.03 -21.25 -19.19
N ALA A 439 17.83 -21.85 -20.05
CA ALA A 439 19.19 -21.38 -20.31
C ALA A 439 19.17 -19.95 -20.90
N HIS A 440 18.30 -19.69 -21.87
CA HIS A 440 18.09 -18.34 -22.39
C HIS A 440 17.57 -17.38 -21.34
N PHE A 441 16.61 -17.76 -20.48
CA PHE A 441 16.15 -16.95 -19.35
C PHE A 441 17.30 -16.59 -18.42
N SER A 442 18.16 -17.53 -18.07
CA SER A 442 19.32 -17.29 -17.19
C SER A 442 20.34 -16.35 -17.81
N GLN A 443 20.59 -16.45 -19.13
CA GLN A 443 21.45 -15.54 -19.86
C GLN A 443 20.87 -14.12 -19.91
N ALA A 444 19.54 -14.00 -20.07
CA ALA A 444 18.84 -12.73 -20.02
C ALA A 444 19.00 -12.04 -18.66
N GLU A 445 18.82 -12.76 -17.55
CA GLU A 445 19.01 -12.26 -16.18
C GLU A 445 20.46 -11.75 -15.96
N GLN A 446 21.47 -12.48 -16.44
CA GLN A 446 22.87 -12.03 -16.39
C GLN A 446 23.14 -10.79 -17.24
N ALA A 447 22.56 -10.75 -18.45
CA ALA A 447 22.69 -9.59 -19.31
C ALA A 447 22.07 -8.33 -18.69
N LEU A 448 20.95 -8.49 -17.98
CA LEU A 448 20.26 -7.42 -17.28
C LEU A 448 21.10 -6.84 -16.12
N GLN A 449 21.90 -7.66 -15.44
CA GLN A 449 22.84 -7.19 -14.40
C GLN A 449 23.93 -6.24 -14.94
N ARG A 450 24.27 -6.33 -16.22
CA ARG A 450 25.22 -5.43 -16.91
C ARG A 450 24.61 -4.10 -17.33
N PHE A 451 23.72 -3.60 -16.56
CA PHE A 451 22.90 -2.39 -16.75
C PHE A 451 23.39 -1.44 -17.86
N GLY A 452 22.56 -1.13 -18.85
CA GLY A 452 22.86 -0.24 -19.96
C GLY A 452 22.28 -0.71 -21.31
N PRO A 453 22.40 0.10 -22.38
CA PRO A 453 21.75 -0.20 -23.66
C PRO A 453 22.14 -1.55 -24.26
N ALA A 454 23.42 -1.93 -24.16
CA ALA A 454 23.92 -3.21 -24.67
C ALA A 454 23.38 -4.41 -23.86
N GLY A 455 23.44 -4.33 -22.52
CA GLY A 455 22.88 -5.35 -21.62
C GLY A 455 21.39 -5.52 -21.81
N PHE A 456 20.65 -4.42 -21.99
CA PHE A 456 19.20 -4.47 -22.24
C PHE A 456 18.85 -5.09 -23.60
N ALA A 457 19.63 -4.78 -24.65
CA ALA A 457 19.42 -5.38 -25.96
C ALA A 457 19.68 -6.89 -25.96
N GLU A 458 20.72 -7.33 -25.24
CA GLU A 458 21.05 -8.73 -25.08
C GLU A 458 19.98 -9.45 -24.22
N ALA A 459 19.60 -8.88 -23.09
CA ALA A 459 18.56 -9.45 -22.24
C ALA A 459 17.23 -9.60 -22.99
N LYS A 460 16.83 -8.62 -23.80
CA LYS A 460 15.62 -8.71 -24.64
C LYS A 460 15.69 -9.90 -25.58
N ARG A 461 16.80 -10.06 -26.32
CA ARG A 461 16.97 -11.19 -27.25
C ARG A 461 16.87 -12.53 -26.54
N GLU A 462 17.49 -12.65 -25.40
CA GLU A 462 17.51 -13.90 -24.64
C GLU A 462 16.14 -14.23 -24.03
N TYR A 463 15.39 -13.26 -23.51
CA TYR A 463 13.99 -13.48 -23.08
C TYR A 463 13.10 -13.88 -24.24
N GLU A 464 13.24 -13.23 -25.41
CA GLU A 464 12.49 -13.59 -26.63
C GLU A 464 12.85 -14.98 -27.13
N ALA A 465 14.13 -15.37 -27.06
CA ALA A 465 14.59 -16.72 -27.39
C ALA A 465 13.99 -17.76 -26.42
N ALA A 466 13.98 -17.48 -25.13
CA ALA A 466 13.32 -18.33 -24.14
C ALA A 466 11.84 -18.56 -24.46
N LEU A 467 11.11 -17.48 -24.79
CA LEU A 467 9.69 -17.53 -25.14
C LEU A 467 9.40 -18.14 -26.52
N ALA A 468 10.37 -18.11 -27.46
CA ALA A 468 10.27 -18.82 -28.74
C ALA A 468 10.37 -20.33 -28.56
N VAL A 469 11.19 -20.79 -27.63
CA VAL A 469 11.35 -22.21 -27.29
C VAL A 469 10.19 -22.71 -26.41
N ASP A 470 9.81 -21.95 -25.40
CA ASP A 470 8.69 -22.25 -24.49
C ASP A 470 7.78 -21.02 -24.34
N PRO A 471 6.70 -20.93 -25.12
CA PRO A 471 5.73 -19.85 -24.99
C PRO A 471 5.02 -19.78 -23.63
N GLY A 472 5.06 -20.85 -22.84
CA GLY A 472 4.52 -20.94 -21.47
C GLY A 472 5.48 -20.47 -20.37
N HIS A 473 6.72 -20.10 -20.67
CA HIS A 473 7.73 -19.74 -19.67
C HIS A 473 7.40 -18.43 -18.94
N VAL A 474 6.74 -18.54 -17.79
CA VAL A 474 6.20 -17.41 -17.02
C VAL A 474 7.28 -16.41 -16.60
N LEU A 475 8.40 -16.90 -16.05
CA LEU A 475 9.47 -16.03 -15.54
C LEU A 475 10.14 -15.22 -16.67
N ALA A 476 10.30 -15.80 -17.86
CA ALA A 476 10.82 -15.08 -19.03
C ALA A 476 9.84 -13.96 -19.47
N ARG A 477 8.52 -14.20 -19.38
CA ARG A 477 7.52 -13.14 -19.63
C ARG A 477 7.59 -12.02 -18.60
N VAL A 478 7.71 -12.34 -17.32
CA VAL A 478 7.88 -11.36 -16.24
C VAL A 478 9.16 -10.57 -16.44
N GLY A 479 10.29 -11.25 -16.72
CA GLY A 479 11.58 -10.63 -16.96
C GLY A 479 11.57 -9.67 -18.17
N LEU A 480 10.95 -10.10 -19.29
CA LEU A 480 10.77 -9.26 -20.46
C LEU A 480 9.86 -8.07 -20.17
N GLY A 481 8.76 -8.28 -19.45
CA GLY A 481 7.88 -7.21 -19.03
C GLY A 481 8.58 -6.16 -18.16
N LYS A 482 9.41 -6.58 -17.19
CA LYS A 482 10.25 -5.68 -16.37
C LYS A 482 11.25 -4.90 -17.21
N LEU A 483 11.97 -5.58 -18.11
CA LEU A 483 12.95 -4.98 -18.98
C LEU A 483 12.31 -3.88 -19.85
N LEU A 484 11.14 -4.16 -20.45
CA LEU A 484 10.41 -3.19 -21.27
C LEU A 484 9.91 -2.00 -20.43
N GLY A 485 9.47 -2.25 -19.19
CA GLY A 485 9.12 -1.20 -18.24
C GLY A 485 10.31 -0.30 -17.88
N LEU A 486 11.51 -0.87 -17.68
CA LEU A 486 12.75 -0.12 -17.48
C LEU A 486 13.13 0.69 -18.72
N ARG A 487 13.00 0.09 -19.92
CA ARG A 487 13.24 0.82 -21.20
C ARG A 487 12.27 2.00 -21.37
N PHE A 488 11.00 1.82 -21.05
CA PHE A 488 10.02 2.91 -21.05
C PHE A 488 10.47 4.06 -20.14
N ASN A 489 10.97 3.77 -18.95
CA ASN A 489 11.49 4.80 -18.05
C ASN A 489 12.65 5.59 -18.69
N MET A 490 13.48 4.96 -19.52
CA MET A 490 14.61 5.60 -20.20
C MET A 490 14.19 6.32 -21.48
N THR A 491 13.28 5.73 -22.26
CA THR A 491 12.94 6.20 -23.61
C THR A 491 11.64 7.00 -23.67
N SER A 492 10.76 6.82 -22.67
CA SER A 492 9.37 7.31 -22.64
C SER A 492 8.52 6.87 -23.85
N LYS A 493 8.88 5.76 -24.51
CA LYS A 493 8.13 5.20 -25.65
C LYS A 493 7.01 4.32 -25.13
N PHE A 494 5.77 4.71 -25.38
CA PHE A 494 4.60 3.95 -24.93
C PHE A 494 4.47 2.57 -25.55
N GLU A 495 5.10 2.33 -26.72
CA GLU A 495 5.14 1.00 -27.36
C GLU A 495 5.83 -0.02 -26.45
N ASP A 496 6.95 0.35 -25.80
CA ASP A 496 7.66 -0.50 -24.84
C ASP A 496 6.75 -0.83 -23.64
N LEU A 497 6.00 0.15 -23.15
CA LEU A 497 5.09 -0.02 -22.02
C LEU A 497 3.88 -0.90 -22.38
N ASP A 498 3.29 -0.71 -23.56
CA ASP A 498 2.15 -1.50 -24.03
C ASP A 498 2.58 -2.96 -24.28
N GLU A 499 3.80 -3.18 -24.80
CA GLU A 499 4.40 -4.50 -24.94
C GLU A 499 4.65 -5.16 -23.58
N SER A 500 5.20 -4.40 -22.62
CA SER A 500 5.39 -4.84 -21.22
C SER A 500 4.07 -5.33 -20.61
N ILE A 501 3.02 -4.53 -20.67
CA ILE A 501 1.71 -4.85 -20.12
C ILE A 501 1.17 -6.15 -20.72
N ARG A 502 1.25 -6.33 -22.05
CA ARG A 502 0.78 -7.56 -22.71
C ARG A 502 1.49 -8.82 -22.21
N HIS A 503 2.81 -8.78 -22.04
CA HIS A 503 3.57 -9.91 -21.49
C HIS A 503 3.19 -10.21 -20.05
N LEU A 504 2.99 -9.17 -19.22
CA LEU A 504 2.64 -9.32 -17.83
C LEU A 504 1.19 -9.79 -17.61
N GLU A 505 0.24 -9.34 -18.45
CA GLU A 505 -1.14 -9.86 -18.46
C GLU A 505 -1.15 -11.36 -18.75
N GLN A 506 -0.34 -11.81 -19.73
CA GLN A 506 -0.17 -13.21 -20.04
C GLN A 506 0.51 -13.99 -18.91
N ALA A 507 1.52 -13.40 -18.25
CA ALA A 507 2.19 -14.02 -17.10
C ALA A 507 1.21 -14.21 -15.92
N CYS A 508 0.39 -13.21 -15.60
CA CYS A 508 -0.64 -13.31 -14.56
C CYS A 508 -1.73 -14.33 -14.91
N ALA A 509 -2.05 -14.51 -16.20
CA ALA A 509 -3.01 -15.53 -16.63
C ALA A 509 -2.45 -16.95 -16.50
N LEU A 510 -1.15 -17.15 -16.78
CA LEU A 510 -0.47 -18.44 -16.65
C LEU A 510 -0.14 -18.80 -15.18
N ALA A 511 0.20 -17.79 -14.37
CA ALA A 511 0.54 -17.97 -12.95
C ALA A 511 -0.18 -16.91 -12.08
N PRO A 512 -1.47 -17.13 -11.74
CA PRO A 512 -2.29 -16.18 -10.99
C PRO A 512 -1.80 -15.91 -9.56
N ASP A 513 -0.94 -16.76 -9.02
CA ASP A 513 -0.42 -16.70 -7.66
C ASP A 513 1.01 -16.14 -7.59
N LEU A 514 1.58 -15.69 -8.71
CA LEU A 514 2.90 -15.10 -8.75
C LEU A 514 2.80 -13.59 -8.45
N GLY A 515 3.09 -13.20 -7.20
CA GLY A 515 2.99 -11.80 -6.74
C GLY A 515 3.88 -10.85 -7.55
N GLU A 516 5.07 -11.31 -7.97
CA GLU A 516 6.00 -10.55 -8.81
C GLU A 516 5.39 -10.13 -10.15
N ALA A 517 4.61 -11.00 -10.79
CA ALA A 517 3.91 -10.66 -12.04
C ALA A 517 2.85 -9.57 -11.80
N HIS A 518 2.12 -9.68 -10.70
CA HIS A 518 1.05 -8.73 -10.35
C HIS A 518 1.58 -7.33 -10.01
N TRP A 519 2.64 -7.19 -9.15
CA TRP A 519 3.14 -5.84 -8.85
C TRP A 519 3.81 -5.20 -10.08
N THR A 520 4.51 -5.99 -10.90
CA THR A 520 5.12 -5.46 -12.13
C THR A 520 4.05 -4.99 -13.12
N LEU A 521 2.96 -5.75 -13.25
CA LEU A 521 1.80 -5.37 -14.06
C LEU A 521 1.13 -4.10 -13.50
N GLY A 522 0.97 -4.01 -12.17
CA GLY A 522 0.46 -2.82 -11.48
C GLY A 522 1.29 -1.58 -11.78
N TYR A 523 2.61 -1.69 -11.81
CA TYR A 523 3.50 -0.62 -12.22
C TYR A 523 3.27 -0.21 -13.68
N GLY A 524 3.16 -1.17 -14.60
CA GLY A 524 2.85 -0.91 -16.01
C GLY A 524 1.54 -0.17 -16.20
N TYR A 525 0.48 -0.64 -15.57
CA TYR A 525 -0.84 0.01 -15.61
C TYR A 525 -0.81 1.44 -15.03
N MET A 526 -0.14 1.64 -13.89
CA MET A 526 0.02 2.96 -13.28
C MET A 526 0.70 3.94 -14.25
N ARG A 527 1.79 3.52 -14.89
CA ARG A 527 2.52 4.35 -15.86
C ARG A 527 1.73 4.62 -17.14
N ARG A 528 0.79 3.74 -17.49
CA ARG A 528 -0.12 3.90 -18.64
C ARG A 528 -1.36 4.74 -18.33
N GLY A 529 -1.58 5.09 -17.04
CA GLY A 529 -2.75 5.81 -16.58
C GLY A 529 -4.00 4.92 -16.34
N ARG A 530 -3.84 3.59 -16.39
CA ARG A 530 -4.90 2.60 -16.09
C ARG A 530 -4.96 2.38 -14.56
N LEU A 531 -5.42 3.41 -13.82
CA LEU A 531 -5.25 3.49 -12.37
C LEU A 531 -6.06 2.45 -11.59
N GLU A 532 -7.25 2.05 -12.08
CA GLU A 532 -8.07 1.04 -11.42
C GLU A 532 -7.46 -0.37 -11.56
N GLU A 533 -6.92 -0.66 -12.74
CA GLU A 533 -6.22 -1.92 -12.96
C GLU A 533 -4.91 -1.98 -12.19
N ALA A 534 -4.20 -0.88 -12.08
CA ALA A 534 -2.98 -0.77 -11.27
C ALA A 534 -3.27 -1.10 -9.79
N GLU A 535 -4.36 -0.57 -9.22
CA GLU A 535 -4.75 -0.87 -7.85
C GLU A 535 -5.09 -2.34 -7.66
N ARG A 536 -5.90 -2.91 -8.55
CA ARG A 536 -6.27 -4.34 -8.47
C ARG A 536 -5.03 -5.24 -8.50
N ALA A 537 -4.09 -4.95 -9.40
CA ALA A 537 -2.86 -5.71 -9.52
C ALA A 537 -1.97 -5.55 -8.28
N ALA A 538 -1.79 -4.33 -7.77
CA ALA A 538 -0.98 -4.06 -6.58
C ALA A 538 -1.61 -4.66 -5.30
N LEU A 539 -2.94 -4.60 -5.16
CA LEU A 539 -3.65 -5.27 -4.06
C LEU A 539 -3.49 -6.79 -4.13
N ARG A 540 -3.58 -7.38 -5.33
CA ARG A 540 -3.34 -8.81 -5.50
C ARG A 540 -1.91 -9.17 -5.09
N ALA A 541 -0.92 -8.40 -5.53
CA ALA A 541 0.48 -8.58 -5.15
C ALA A 541 0.69 -8.48 -3.63
N SER A 542 0.08 -7.49 -2.96
CA SER A 542 0.21 -7.31 -1.49
C SER A 542 -0.43 -8.45 -0.68
N VAL A 543 -1.43 -9.13 -1.25
CA VAL A 543 -2.03 -10.33 -0.63
C VAL A 543 -1.14 -11.56 -0.83
N LEU A 544 -0.57 -11.72 -2.03
CA LEU A 544 0.31 -12.84 -2.34
C LEU A 544 1.67 -12.71 -1.64
N GLU A 545 2.17 -11.49 -1.54
CA GLU A 545 3.46 -11.14 -0.94
C GLU A 545 3.30 -9.97 0.03
N PRO A 546 2.88 -10.18 1.29
CA PRO A 546 2.59 -9.12 2.26
C PRO A 546 3.80 -8.25 2.63
N ASP A 547 5.01 -8.74 2.39
CA ASP A 547 6.27 -8.03 2.64
C ASP A 547 6.88 -7.44 1.36
N ASN A 548 6.14 -7.40 0.27
CA ASN A 548 6.59 -6.80 -0.98
C ASN A 548 6.39 -5.28 -0.96
N GLY A 549 7.45 -4.55 -0.65
CA GLY A 549 7.42 -3.07 -0.60
C GLY A 549 7.06 -2.40 -1.92
N MET A 550 7.31 -3.05 -3.08
CA MET A 550 6.91 -2.52 -4.40
C MET A 550 5.39 -2.47 -4.56
N ALA A 551 4.66 -3.46 -4.06
CA ALA A 551 3.20 -3.45 -4.10
C ALA A 551 2.64 -2.26 -3.30
N PHE A 552 3.19 -1.97 -2.12
CA PHE A 552 2.79 -0.80 -1.32
C PHE A 552 3.19 0.53 -1.96
N HIS A 553 4.37 0.61 -2.58
CA HIS A 553 4.78 1.79 -3.35
C HIS A 553 3.81 2.09 -4.51
N ILE A 554 3.39 1.08 -5.26
CA ILE A 554 2.43 1.26 -6.35
C ILE A 554 1.06 1.73 -5.80
N LEU A 555 0.62 1.18 -4.67
CA LEU A 555 -0.61 1.62 -4.00
C LEU A 555 -0.49 3.07 -3.54
N GLY A 556 0.63 3.46 -2.96
CA GLY A 556 0.92 4.83 -2.52
C GLY A 556 0.95 5.81 -3.70
N ALA A 557 1.74 5.51 -4.72
CA ALA A 557 1.87 6.32 -5.92
C ALA A 557 0.53 6.46 -6.67
N ARG A 558 -0.24 5.38 -6.79
CA ARG A 558 -1.59 5.44 -7.40
C ARG A 558 -2.54 6.34 -6.62
N ARG A 559 -2.53 6.27 -5.28
CA ARG A 559 -3.38 7.13 -4.43
C ARG A 559 -2.95 8.59 -4.53
N LEU A 560 -1.64 8.84 -4.64
CA LEU A 560 -1.12 10.19 -4.91
C LEU A 560 -1.63 10.70 -6.26
N LEU A 561 -1.58 9.89 -7.32
CA LEU A 561 -2.14 10.26 -8.63
C LEU A 561 -3.62 10.61 -8.54
N ILE A 562 -4.42 9.86 -7.79
CA ILE A 562 -5.84 10.16 -7.58
C ILE A 562 -6.02 11.44 -6.78
N ALA A 563 -5.15 11.70 -5.79
CA ALA A 563 -5.21 12.94 -5.04
C ALA A 563 -4.98 14.16 -5.94
N VAL A 564 -3.97 14.10 -6.82
CA VAL A 564 -3.58 15.25 -7.67
C VAL A 564 -4.33 15.35 -9.00
N GLU A 565 -4.61 14.26 -9.69
CA GLU A 565 -5.32 14.25 -10.97
C GLU A 565 -6.83 14.10 -10.80
N GLY A 566 -7.28 13.36 -9.80
CA GLY A 566 -8.68 13.16 -9.44
C GLY A 566 -9.22 14.24 -8.49
N HIS A 567 -8.41 15.23 -8.09
CA HIS A 567 -8.77 16.33 -7.19
C HIS A 567 -9.32 15.86 -5.82
N ARG A 568 -8.75 14.76 -5.27
CA ARG A 568 -9.25 14.08 -4.08
C ARG A 568 -8.27 14.17 -2.90
N TRP A 569 -8.43 15.23 -2.09
CA TRP A 569 -7.56 15.47 -0.92
C TRP A 569 -7.51 14.29 0.05
N GLU A 570 -8.61 13.61 0.25
CA GLU A 570 -8.70 12.45 1.16
C GLU A 570 -7.77 11.27 0.78
N CYS A 571 -7.23 11.26 -0.43
CA CYS A 571 -6.30 10.24 -0.89
C CYS A 571 -4.85 10.45 -0.41
N PHE A 572 -4.49 11.65 0.10
CA PHE A 572 -3.13 11.92 0.57
C PHE A 572 -2.75 11.07 1.80
N ALA A 573 -3.62 10.97 2.81
CA ALA A 573 -3.32 10.19 4.01
C ALA A 573 -3.18 8.68 3.73
N PRO A 574 -4.07 8.02 2.96
CA PRO A 574 -3.87 6.65 2.53
C PRO A 574 -2.63 6.44 1.64
N SER A 575 -2.24 7.45 0.85
CA SER A 575 -0.99 7.42 0.07
C SER A 575 0.21 7.41 1.00
N LEU A 576 0.22 8.31 2.00
CA LEU A 576 1.28 8.38 3.00
C LEU A 576 1.46 7.05 3.75
N ALA A 577 0.38 6.45 4.22
CA ALA A 577 0.44 5.18 4.93
C ALA A 577 1.07 4.06 4.08
N ALA A 578 0.70 3.98 2.79
CA ALA A 578 1.27 3.00 1.87
C ALA A 578 2.76 3.26 1.59
N GLU A 579 3.17 4.52 1.38
CA GLU A 579 4.58 4.87 1.14
C GLU A 579 5.46 4.70 2.38
N LEU A 580 4.94 4.96 3.57
CA LEU A 580 5.64 4.65 4.83
C LEU A 580 5.90 3.15 4.94
N ARG A 581 4.89 2.32 4.66
CA ARG A 581 5.06 0.86 4.64
C ARG A 581 6.03 0.40 3.57
N ALA A 582 5.98 0.97 2.37
CA ALA A 582 6.94 0.70 1.30
C ALA A 582 8.38 1.07 1.73
N THR A 583 8.56 2.21 2.40
CA THR A 583 9.87 2.68 2.88
C THR A 583 10.43 1.78 4.00
N GLU A 584 9.57 1.29 4.88
CA GLU A 584 9.94 0.31 5.91
C GLU A 584 10.43 -1.00 5.28
N LEU A 585 9.68 -1.52 4.29
CA LEU A 585 10.01 -2.77 3.60
C LEU A 585 11.19 -2.64 2.63
N LEU A 586 11.42 -1.44 2.09
CA LEU A 586 12.50 -1.13 1.14
C LEU A 586 13.41 -0.01 1.71
N PRO A 587 14.13 -0.23 2.82
CA PRO A 587 14.83 0.84 3.56
C PRO A 587 15.95 1.52 2.77
N ARG A 588 16.44 0.89 1.71
CA ARG A 588 17.48 1.45 0.82
C ARG A 588 16.93 1.98 -0.51
N ALA A 589 15.63 1.96 -0.73
CA ALA A 589 15.03 2.47 -1.96
C ALA A 589 14.92 4.01 -1.92
N VAL A 590 15.58 4.66 -2.87
CA VAL A 590 15.55 6.12 -3.01
C VAL A 590 14.14 6.59 -3.39
N PHE A 591 13.48 5.89 -4.30
CA PHE A 591 12.20 6.29 -4.88
C PHE A 591 11.04 6.35 -3.87
N THR A 592 11.01 5.51 -2.84
CA THR A 592 9.99 5.57 -1.78
C THR A 592 10.13 6.86 -0.96
N ARG A 593 11.37 7.26 -0.67
CA ARG A 593 11.64 8.53 0.02
C ARG A 593 11.32 9.74 -0.83
N LEU A 594 11.57 9.67 -2.14
CA LEU A 594 11.14 10.74 -3.06
C LEU A 594 9.63 10.88 -3.11
N ALA A 595 8.88 9.77 -3.10
CA ALA A 595 7.43 9.78 -3.03
C ALA A 595 6.91 10.40 -1.71
N LEU A 596 7.56 10.08 -0.58
CA LEU A 596 7.25 10.70 0.71
C LEU A 596 7.56 12.21 0.71
N ALA A 597 8.71 12.61 0.19
CA ALA A 597 9.07 14.03 0.08
C ALA A 597 8.04 14.82 -0.74
N GLU A 598 7.59 14.24 -1.83
CA GLU A 598 6.59 14.86 -2.71
C GLU A 598 5.20 14.95 -2.03
N LEU A 599 4.79 13.92 -1.29
CA LEU A 599 3.55 13.94 -0.50
C LEU A 599 3.54 15.08 0.52
N TYR A 600 4.61 15.23 1.31
CA TYR A 600 4.74 16.30 2.28
C TYR A 600 4.87 17.68 1.62
N ARG A 601 5.57 17.77 0.48
CA ARG A 601 5.66 19.01 -0.29
C ARG A 601 4.29 19.49 -0.77
N LEU A 602 3.53 18.63 -1.43
CA LEU A 602 2.20 18.96 -2.00
C LEU A 602 1.18 19.38 -0.91
N THR A 603 1.37 18.95 0.31
CA THR A 603 0.54 19.33 1.46
C THR A 603 1.11 20.51 2.26
N GLY A 604 2.22 21.13 1.78
CA GLY A 604 2.85 22.31 2.40
C GLY A 604 3.64 22.03 3.68
N GLN A 605 4.01 20.78 3.93
CA GLN A 605 4.81 20.35 5.09
C GLN A 605 6.30 20.25 4.69
N TYR A 606 6.93 21.39 4.46
CA TYR A 606 8.27 21.44 3.85
C TYR A 606 9.39 20.93 4.77
N ASP A 607 9.23 21.01 6.10
CA ASP A 607 10.23 20.50 7.05
C ASP A 607 10.32 18.97 6.97
N GLU A 608 9.17 18.28 6.97
CA GLU A 608 9.11 16.83 6.78
C GLU A 608 9.60 16.42 5.38
N ALA A 609 9.20 17.15 4.35
CA ALA A 609 9.64 16.93 2.98
C ALA A 609 11.17 17.03 2.87
N ARG A 610 11.79 18.02 3.50
CA ARG A 610 13.24 18.23 3.51
C ARG A 610 13.99 17.07 4.14
N VAL A 611 13.57 16.64 5.34
CA VAL A 611 14.20 15.52 6.05
C VAL A 611 14.25 14.27 5.15
N VAL A 612 13.15 13.94 4.50
CA VAL A 612 13.08 12.73 3.66
C VAL A 612 13.87 12.89 2.37
N ALA A 613 13.87 14.08 1.76
CA ALA A 613 14.64 14.37 0.55
C ALA A 613 16.16 14.34 0.81
N GLU A 614 16.62 14.87 1.95
CA GLU A 614 18.02 14.79 2.39
C GLU A 614 18.45 13.33 2.62
N GLN A 615 17.59 12.51 3.21
CA GLN A 615 17.85 11.07 3.36
C GLN A 615 17.90 10.35 2.01
N ALA A 616 17.01 10.69 1.08
CA ALA A 616 17.03 10.14 -0.28
C ALA A 616 18.37 10.45 -0.97
N TRP A 617 18.85 11.69 -0.83
CA TRP A 617 20.15 12.09 -1.36
C TRP A 617 21.32 11.37 -0.71
N ALA A 618 21.39 11.34 0.64
CA ALA A 618 22.44 10.63 1.36
C ALA A 618 22.48 9.14 0.97
N LEU A 619 21.30 8.53 0.78
CA LEU A 619 21.19 7.15 0.33
C LEU A 619 21.71 6.95 -1.09
N GLU A 620 21.40 7.86 -2.02
CA GLU A 620 21.93 7.83 -3.38
C GLU A 620 23.46 7.94 -3.39
N GLN A 621 24.05 8.84 -2.60
CA GLN A 621 25.49 9.01 -2.48
C GLN A 621 26.20 7.75 -1.92
N SER A 622 25.52 6.98 -1.07
CA SER A 622 26.05 5.74 -0.49
C SER A 622 26.03 4.55 -1.46
N GLN A 623 25.32 4.66 -2.58
CA GLN A 623 25.24 3.62 -3.60
C GLN A 623 26.40 3.78 -4.60
N SER A 624 27.01 2.68 -5.04
CA SER A 624 28.25 2.68 -5.86
C SER A 624 28.17 3.55 -7.11
N PRO A 625 29.27 4.21 -7.52
CA PRO A 625 29.34 5.15 -8.65
C PRO A 625 29.27 4.46 -10.03
N GLY A 626 28.22 3.82 -10.37
CA GLY A 626 27.95 3.15 -11.65
C GLY A 626 26.45 2.93 -11.87
N LEU A 627 25.66 3.05 -10.81
CA LEU A 627 24.22 3.08 -10.92
C LEU A 627 23.76 4.52 -11.26
N LEU A 628 22.72 4.64 -12.09
CA LEU A 628 22.08 5.88 -12.52
C LEU A 628 22.02 6.92 -11.38
N ARG A 629 22.67 8.07 -11.60
CA ARG A 629 22.48 9.25 -10.77
C ARG A 629 21.06 9.74 -10.99
N PHE A 630 20.22 9.66 -9.96
CA PHE A 630 18.86 10.16 -10.04
C PHE A 630 18.85 11.69 -9.96
N VAL A 631 18.82 12.37 -11.08
CA VAL A 631 18.61 13.83 -11.13
C VAL A 631 17.38 14.26 -10.35
N GLY A 632 16.37 13.38 -10.28
CA GLY A 632 15.15 13.58 -9.51
C GLY A 632 15.37 13.84 -8.01
N THR A 633 16.36 13.21 -7.39
CA THR A 633 16.68 13.41 -5.96
C THR A 633 17.12 14.85 -5.69
N ARG A 634 18.03 15.38 -6.51
CA ARG A 634 18.50 16.77 -6.42
C ARG A 634 17.42 17.78 -6.73
N SER A 635 16.63 17.50 -7.76
CA SER A 635 15.52 18.37 -8.16
C SER A 635 14.50 18.50 -7.05
N ILE A 636 14.02 17.41 -6.48
CA ILE A 636 13.03 17.43 -5.39
C ILE A 636 13.61 18.10 -4.15
N LEU A 637 14.85 17.77 -3.76
CA LEU A 637 15.50 18.42 -2.61
C LEU A 637 15.62 19.93 -2.81
N GLY A 638 16.10 20.36 -3.98
CA GLY A 638 16.23 21.78 -4.32
C GLY A 638 14.89 22.50 -4.29
N VAL A 639 13.84 21.91 -4.84
CA VAL A 639 12.48 22.48 -4.79
C VAL A 639 11.95 22.60 -3.36
N VAL A 640 12.13 21.57 -2.53
CA VAL A 640 11.69 21.59 -1.14
C VAL A 640 12.44 22.66 -0.33
N ILE A 641 13.76 22.79 -0.52
CA ILE A 641 14.56 23.84 0.11
C ILE A 641 14.09 25.23 -0.37
N ALA A 642 13.83 25.40 -1.67
CA ALA A 642 13.38 26.66 -2.26
C ALA A 642 12.03 27.14 -1.75
N ARG A 643 11.12 26.22 -1.47
CA ARG A 643 9.78 26.51 -0.94
C ARG A 643 9.78 26.68 0.59
N GLY A 644 10.85 26.27 1.27
CA GLY A 644 11.11 26.50 2.68
C GLY A 644 11.77 27.87 2.94
N THR A 645 12.76 27.88 3.83
CA THR A 645 13.38 29.12 4.34
C THR A 645 14.73 29.48 3.71
N ASP A 646 15.28 28.65 2.81
CA ASP A 646 16.63 28.83 2.25
C ASP A 646 16.66 28.81 0.70
N PRO A 647 16.21 29.86 0.02
CA PRO A 647 16.25 29.90 -1.45
C PRO A 647 17.67 29.88 -2.04
N ARG A 648 18.72 30.36 -1.30
CA ARG A 648 20.10 30.38 -1.82
C ARG A 648 20.72 28.98 -1.83
N GLY A 649 20.55 28.21 -0.77
CA GLY A 649 20.97 26.80 -0.74
C GLY A 649 20.26 25.96 -1.80
N ALA A 650 19.00 26.29 -2.12
CA ALA A 650 18.25 25.67 -3.18
C ALA A 650 18.88 25.86 -4.58
N GLU A 651 19.35 27.09 -4.88
CA GLU A 651 19.93 27.38 -6.19
C GLU A 651 21.13 26.51 -6.53
N GLU A 652 22.01 26.25 -5.54
CA GLU A 652 23.18 25.40 -5.72
C GLU A 652 22.75 23.95 -6.08
N VAL A 653 21.83 23.39 -5.31
CA VAL A 653 21.32 22.02 -5.52
C VAL A 653 20.60 21.89 -6.86
N LEU A 654 19.80 22.88 -7.26
CA LEU A 654 19.08 22.87 -8.53
C LEU A 654 20.03 23.02 -9.73
N ARG A 655 21.07 23.85 -9.64
CA ARG A 655 22.10 23.96 -10.67
C ARG A 655 22.92 22.69 -10.81
N ASP A 656 23.25 22.01 -9.70
CA ASP A 656 23.90 20.70 -9.74
C ASP A 656 23.00 19.64 -10.43
N ALA A 657 21.70 19.67 -10.21
CA ALA A 657 20.76 18.79 -10.91
C ALA A 657 20.80 18.99 -12.44
N ILE A 658 20.89 20.24 -12.91
CA ILE A 658 20.98 20.56 -14.33
C ILE A 658 22.34 20.15 -14.90
N ALA A 659 23.43 20.43 -14.19
CA ALA A 659 24.80 20.08 -14.63
C ALA A 659 24.98 18.55 -14.77
N VAL A 660 24.40 17.77 -13.88
CA VAL A 660 24.42 16.29 -13.98
C VAL A 660 23.67 15.81 -15.23
N TYR A 661 22.55 16.45 -15.57
CA TYR A 661 21.81 16.13 -16.80
C TYR A 661 22.58 16.50 -18.07
N GLU A 662 23.22 17.67 -18.09
CA GLU A 662 24.00 18.16 -19.26
C GLU A 662 25.26 17.32 -19.51
N ALA A 663 25.83 16.73 -18.44
CA ALA A 663 27.00 15.86 -18.54
C ALA A 663 26.67 14.45 -19.07
N ASP A 664 25.42 13.98 -18.85
CA ASP A 664 24.99 12.64 -19.23
C ASP A 664 23.51 12.70 -19.70
N GLU A 665 23.31 12.87 -21.01
CA GLU A 665 22.01 13.13 -21.68
C GLU A 665 21.00 11.98 -21.56
N HIS A 666 20.88 11.38 -20.37
CA HIS A 666 19.90 10.33 -20.12
C HIS A 666 18.50 10.93 -20.01
N ALA A 667 17.62 10.50 -20.90
CA ALA A 667 16.23 10.93 -21.04
C ALA A 667 15.40 10.87 -19.76
N TYR A 668 15.82 10.04 -18.82
CA TYR A 668 15.16 9.79 -17.53
C TYR A 668 15.11 11.03 -16.61
N ALA A 669 16.02 11.96 -16.81
CA ALA A 669 16.16 13.14 -15.97
C ALA A 669 15.39 14.37 -16.46
N MET A 670 14.82 14.36 -17.67
CA MET A 670 14.29 15.56 -18.33
C MET A 670 13.20 16.27 -17.53
N ASN A 671 12.21 15.54 -17.02
CA ASN A 671 11.13 16.16 -16.23
C ASN A 671 11.67 16.75 -14.91
N SER A 672 12.67 16.10 -14.32
CA SER A 672 13.33 16.59 -13.11
C SER A 672 14.14 17.86 -13.39
N VAL A 673 14.77 17.95 -14.56
CA VAL A 673 15.49 19.16 -15.00
C VAL A 673 14.51 20.27 -15.35
N ALA A 674 13.42 19.97 -16.05
CA ALA A 674 12.37 20.96 -16.32
C ALA A 674 11.80 21.52 -15.00
N HIS A 675 11.58 20.66 -14.01
CA HIS A 675 11.15 21.10 -12.68
C HIS A 675 12.20 22.00 -11.99
N ALA A 676 13.49 21.63 -12.07
CA ALA A 676 14.58 22.43 -11.51
C ALA A 676 14.71 23.80 -12.19
N LEU A 677 14.59 23.86 -13.52
CA LEU A 677 14.62 25.11 -14.29
C LEU A 677 13.45 26.03 -13.93
N GLY A 678 12.23 25.48 -13.87
CA GLY A 678 11.03 26.22 -13.46
C GLY A 678 11.16 26.81 -12.06
N GLU A 679 11.77 26.07 -11.12
CA GLU A 679 11.97 26.53 -9.75
C GLU A 679 13.09 27.60 -9.65
N LEU A 680 14.20 27.45 -10.40
CA LEU A 680 15.21 28.51 -10.52
C LEU A 680 14.63 29.79 -11.13
N GLY A 681 13.77 29.66 -12.16
CA GLY A 681 13.04 30.79 -12.71
C GLY A 681 12.19 31.50 -11.66
N ARG A 682 11.47 30.76 -10.84
CA ARG A 682 10.65 31.29 -9.74
C ARG A 682 11.49 31.99 -8.66
N ILE A 683 12.64 31.40 -8.29
CA ILE A 683 13.56 32.02 -7.31
C ILE A 683 14.09 33.35 -7.86
N ALA A 684 14.54 33.37 -9.10
CA ALA A 684 15.05 34.58 -9.76
C ALA A 684 13.95 35.66 -9.90
N GLU A 685 12.72 35.25 -10.29
CA GLU A 685 11.53 36.13 -10.36
C GLU A 685 11.25 36.77 -8.99
N ASN A 686 11.22 35.99 -7.92
CA ASN A 686 10.93 36.46 -6.57
C ASN A 686 11.99 37.45 -6.01
N ARG A 687 13.24 37.36 -6.44
CA ARG A 687 14.29 38.32 -6.06
C ARG A 687 14.40 39.52 -7.02
N GLY A 688 13.57 39.59 -8.06
CA GLY A 688 13.54 40.67 -9.04
C GLY A 688 14.59 40.54 -10.16
N ALA A 689 15.29 39.40 -10.29
CA ALA A 689 16.25 39.15 -11.38
C ALA A 689 15.52 38.63 -12.63
N ILE A 690 14.73 39.52 -13.25
CA ILE A 690 13.75 39.16 -14.29
C ILE A 690 14.40 38.58 -15.55
N ASP A 691 15.57 39.11 -15.98
CA ASP A 691 16.27 38.59 -17.16
C ASP A 691 16.81 37.17 -16.92
N GLU A 692 17.29 36.85 -15.72
CA GLU A 692 17.73 35.54 -15.32
C GLU A 692 16.53 34.56 -15.29
N ALA A 693 15.43 34.98 -14.68
CA ALA A 693 14.19 34.22 -14.66
C ALA A 693 13.70 33.90 -16.08
N LEU A 694 13.70 34.89 -16.95
CA LEU A 694 13.35 34.75 -18.37
C LEU A 694 14.25 33.69 -19.07
N GLY A 695 15.54 33.68 -18.76
CA GLY A 695 16.50 32.71 -19.29
C GLY A 695 16.11 31.27 -18.87
N HIS A 696 15.86 31.06 -17.62
CA HIS A 696 15.47 29.74 -17.11
C HIS A 696 14.15 29.23 -17.70
N PHE A 697 13.10 30.07 -17.76
CA PHE A 697 11.82 29.66 -18.35
C PHE A 697 11.91 29.43 -19.87
N ARG A 698 12.77 30.17 -20.60
CA ARG A 698 13.04 29.90 -22.01
C ARG A 698 13.73 28.54 -22.20
N TYR A 699 14.70 28.21 -21.36
CA TYR A 699 15.37 26.91 -21.43
C TYR A 699 14.41 25.77 -21.11
N GLU A 700 13.59 25.91 -20.06
CA GLU A 700 12.54 24.94 -19.73
C GLU A 700 11.58 24.73 -20.92
N ALA A 701 11.07 25.81 -21.50
CA ALA A 701 10.17 25.74 -22.65
C ALA A 701 10.80 25.06 -23.86
N ALA A 702 12.03 25.43 -24.22
CA ALA A 702 12.76 24.84 -25.33
C ALA A 702 13.04 23.35 -25.14
N LEU A 703 13.41 22.94 -23.90
CA LEU A 703 13.63 21.56 -23.54
C LEU A 703 12.34 20.73 -23.70
N CYS A 704 11.20 21.26 -23.22
CA CYS A 704 9.90 20.59 -23.32
C CYS A 704 9.39 20.53 -24.76
N GLU A 705 9.62 21.57 -25.58
CA GLU A 705 9.22 21.59 -26.98
C GLU A 705 10.02 20.62 -27.84
N ALA A 706 11.33 20.52 -27.60
CA ALA A 706 12.22 19.58 -28.32
C ALA A 706 11.81 18.11 -28.06
N ARG A 707 11.08 17.86 -27.01
CA ARG A 707 10.72 16.50 -26.54
C ARG A 707 9.23 16.35 -26.20
N ARG A 708 8.36 17.06 -26.91
CA ARG A 708 6.91 17.18 -26.67
C ARG A 708 6.13 15.85 -26.60
N GLU A 709 6.69 14.77 -27.15
CA GLU A 709 6.06 13.43 -27.16
C GLU A 709 6.30 12.66 -25.86
N ARG A 710 7.14 13.16 -24.96
CA ARG A 710 7.45 12.48 -23.70
C ARG A 710 6.42 12.79 -22.63
N ALA A 711 6.18 11.79 -21.78
CA ALA A 711 5.26 11.90 -20.64
C ALA A 711 5.63 13.09 -19.72
N GLY A 712 4.65 13.89 -19.33
CA GLY A 712 4.79 15.03 -18.40
C GLY A 712 5.24 16.35 -19.00
N THR A 713 5.78 16.38 -20.22
CA THR A 713 6.26 17.64 -20.86
C THR A 713 5.17 18.68 -21.03
N GLY A 714 3.90 18.27 -21.16
CA GLY A 714 2.77 19.17 -21.31
C GLY A 714 2.61 20.12 -20.13
N TRP A 715 2.70 19.63 -18.91
CA TRP A 715 2.57 20.44 -17.69
C TRP A 715 3.71 21.43 -17.54
N HIS A 716 4.96 20.98 -17.70
CA HIS A 716 6.14 21.83 -17.60
C HIS A 716 6.16 22.93 -18.65
N LEU A 717 5.80 22.62 -19.90
CA LEU A 717 5.74 23.62 -20.96
C LEU A 717 4.71 24.72 -20.67
N ILE A 718 3.54 24.36 -20.13
CA ILE A 718 2.51 25.37 -19.73
C ILE A 718 3.07 26.26 -18.63
N ARG A 719 3.67 25.68 -17.58
CA ARG A 719 4.26 26.44 -16.47
C ARG A 719 5.39 27.37 -16.92
N ALA A 720 6.28 26.88 -17.81
CA ALA A 720 7.34 27.68 -18.40
C ALA A 720 6.77 28.90 -19.17
N ARG A 721 5.74 28.70 -20.02
CA ARG A 721 5.08 29.79 -20.74
C ARG A 721 4.39 30.80 -19.82
N LEU A 722 3.78 30.35 -18.71
CA LEU A 722 3.23 31.24 -17.70
C LEU A 722 4.33 32.05 -17.00
N GLY A 723 5.49 31.44 -16.71
CA GLY A 723 6.67 32.15 -16.21
C GLY A 723 7.21 33.19 -17.21
N LEU A 724 7.28 32.82 -18.49
CA LEU A 724 7.66 33.76 -19.57
C LEU A 724 6.69 34.95 -19.62
N SER A 725 5.39 34.71 -19.56
CA SER A 725 4.37 35.78 -19.57
C SER A 725 4.58 36.76 -18.42
N ARG A 726 4.81 36.26 -17.18
CA ARG A 726 5.07 37.13 -16.01
C ARG A 726 6.34 37.94 -16.17
N CYS A 727 7.44 37.33 -16.59
CA CYS A 727 8.71 38.01 -16.81
C CYS A 727 8.60 39.08 -17.91
N LEU A 728 7.95 38.79 -19.04
CA LEU A 728 7.75 39.73 -20.15
C LEU A 728 6.85 40.91 -19.72
N SER A 729 5.83 40.64 -18.92
CA SER A 729 4.98 41.68 -18.33
C SER A 729 5.79 42.63 -17.41
N ALA A 730 6.65 42.07 -16.55
CA ALA A 730 7.53 42.85 -15.69
C ALA A 730 8.57 43.71 -16.48
N LEU A 731 8.96 43.27 -17.69
CA LEU A 731 9.82 44.01 -18.59
C LEU A 731 9.06 45.04 -19.49
N GLY A 732 7.75 45.18 -19.29
CA GLY A 732 6.93 46.09 -20.10
C GLY A 732 6.60 45.59 -21.49
N ARG A 733 6.86 44.32 -21.82
CA ARG A 733 6.65 43.68 -23.15
C ARG A 733 5.24 43.04 -23.19
N ALA A 734 4.19 43.88 -23.08
CA ALA A 734 2.81 43.45 -22.84
C ALA A 734 2.27 42.52 -23.94
N ASP A 735 2.51 42.82 -25.20
CA ASP A 735 2.00 42.02 -26.34
C ASP A 735 2.61 40.62 -26.35
N GLU A 736 3.91 40.50 -26.05
CA GLU A 736 4.60 39.20 -25.97
C GLU A 736 4.16 38.41 -24.73
N ALA A 737 3.98 39.11 -23.62
CA ALA A 737 3.45 38.52 -22.40
C ALA A 737 2.05 37.92 -22.63
N GLN A 738 1.17 38.64 -23.30
CA GLN A 738 -0.17 38.18 -23.65
C GLN A 738 -0.12 37.01 -24.64
N ALA A 739 0.79 37.02 -25.59
CA ALA A 739 0.97 35.92 -26.55
C ALA A 739 1.39 34.62 -25.85
N GLU A 740 2.32 34.67 -24.88
CA GLU A 740 2.71 33.48 -24.12
C GLU A 740 1.59 32.97 -23.19
N LEU A 741 0.82 33.87 -22.57
CA LEU A 741 -0.35 33.51 -21.77
C LEU A 741 -1.40 32.79 -22.62
N VAL A 742 -1.74 33.31 -23.80
CA VAL A 742 -2.70 32.68 -24.71
C VAL A 742 -2.22 31.28 -25.13
N ARG A 743 -0.96 31.12 -25.50
CA ARG A 743 -0.37 29.82 -25.87
C ARG A 743 -0.43 28.82 -24.70
N ALA A 744 -0.18 29.29 -23.48
CA ALA A 744 -0.26 28.44 -22.28
C ALA A 744 -1.70 27.97 -22.02
N VAL A 745 -2.67 28.91 -22.08
CA VAL A 745 -4.10 28.63 -21.86
C VAL A 745 -4.66 27.72 -22.95
N GLU A 746 -4.38 27.99 -24.23
CA GLU A 746 -4.82 27.13 -25.33
C GLU A 746 -4.31 25.71 -25.18
N LYS A 747 -3.01 25.53 -24.86
CA LYS A 747 -2.43 24.22 -24.65
C LYS A 747 -3.07 23.52 -23.44
N TYR A 748 -3.31 24.26 -22.37
CA TYR A 748 -4.00 23.74 -21.17
C TYR A 748 -5.42 23.25 -21.47
N VAL A 749 -6.21 24.07 -22.18
CA VAL A 749 -7.60 23.75 -22.52
C VAL A 749 -7.70 22.56 -23.48
N ARG A 750 -6.84 22.52 -24.51
CA ARG A 750 -6.85 21.48 -25.52
C ARG A 750 -6.21 20.17 -25.04
N ARG A 751 -5.51 20.19 -23.91
CA ARG A 751 -4.72 19.05 -23.42
C ARG A 751 -3.77 18.50 -24.50
N GLU A 752 -3.16 19.39 -25.28
CA GLU A 752 -2.20 19.01 -26.33
C GLU A 752 -0.85 18.63 -25.75
N GLY A 753 -0.44 17.39 -25.95
CA GLY A 753 0.83 16.82 -25.50
C GLY A 753 0.65 15.70 -24.49
N ALA A 754 1.78 15.20 -23.98
CA ALA A 754 1.80 14.12 -23.03
C ALA A 754 1.57 14.66 -21.59
N PHE A 755 0.35 14.56 -21.13
CA PHE A 755 -0.03 14.89 -19.76
C PHE A 755 -0.05 13.62 -18.92
N SER A 756 1.00 13.39 -18.17
CA SER A 756 1.03 12.41 -17.08
C SER A 756 1.62 13.09 -15.87
N TRP A 757 1.22 12.63 -14.69
CA TRP A 757 1.80 13.16 -13.47
C TRP A 757 3.32 12.94 -13.44
N GLN A 758 4.03 13.99 -13.08
CA GLN A 758 5.45 14.01 -12.79
C GLN A 758 5.68 15.01 -11.64
N PRO A 759 6.76 14.89 -10.86
CA PRO A 759 7.10 15.89 -9.85
C PRO A 759 7.11 17.29 -10.45
N GLY A 760 6.38 18.23 -9.83
CA GLY A 760 6.23 19.60 -10.29
C GLY A 760 5.34 19.79 -11.52
N GLY A 761 4.64 18.75 -11.99
CA GLY A 761 3.78 18.82 -13.16
C GLY A 761 2.39 18.22 -12.92
N CYS A 762 1.48 19.00 -12.32
CA CYS A 762 0.08 18.60 -12.15
C CYS A 762 -0.89 19.77 -12.37
N ASP A 763 -2.16 19.42 -12.51
CA ASP A 763 -3.24 20.40 -12.77
C ASP A 763 -3.33 21.48 -11.68
N ALA A 764 -3.20 21.10 -10.42
CA ALA A 764 -3.27 22.02 -9.27
C ALA A 764 -2.15 23.07 -9.30
N GLU A 765 -0.91 22.68 -9.62
CA GLU A 765 0.23 23.60 -9.72
C GLU A 765 0.10 24.54 -10.92
N VAL A 766 -0.36 24.04 -12.07
CA VAL A 766 -0.62 24.91 -13.26
C VAL A 766 -1.68 25.94 -12.95
N ARG A 767 -2.77 25.58 -12.26
CA ARG A 767 -3.82 26.52 -11.86
C ARG A 767 -3.31 27.56 -10.86
N TYR A 768 -2.43 27.17 -9.95
CA TYR A 768 -1.75 28.13 -9.08
C TYR A 768 -0.87 29.09 -9.86
N ASP A 769 -0.06 28.61 -10.83
CA ASP A 769 0.77 29.46 -11.69
C ASP A 769 -0.09 30.36 -12.60
N LEU A 770 -1.27 29.93 -13.05
CA LEU A 770 -2.25 30.79 -13.73
C LEU A 770 -2.73 31.89 -12.82
N SER A 771 -3.08 31.60 -11.56
CA SER A 771 -3.48 32.59 -10.56
C SER A 771 -2.40 33.66 -10.38
N ARG A 772 -1.13 33.25 -10.23
CA ARG A 772 0.03 34.15 -10.15
C ARG A 772 0.13 35.03 -11.37
N THR A 773 -0.03 34.46 -12.57
CA THR A 773 0.10 35.20 -13.84
C THR A 773 -1.01 36.22 -14.01
N TYR A 774 -2.26 35.89 -13.66
CA TYR A 774 -3.36 36.83 -13.66
C TYR A 774 -3.18 37.93 -12.61
N ALA A 775 -2.71 37.59 -11.40
CA ALA A 775 -2.42 38.58 -10.35
C ALA A 775 -1.33 39.59 -10.79
N THR A 776 -0.26 39.11 -11.42
CA THR A 776 0.82 39.95 -11.96
C THR A 776 0.31 40.88 -13.08
N ALA A 777 -0.65 40.42 -13.88
CA ALA A 777 -1.30 41.20 -14.92
C ALA A 777 -2.40 42.16 -14.42
N GLY A 778 -2.63 42.22 -13.09
CA GLY A 778 -3.68 43.06 -12.48
C GLY A 778 -5.11 42.53 -12.65
N ARG A 779 -5.28 41.31 -13.16
CA ARG A 779 -6.55 40.63 -13.41
C ARG A 779 -6.99 39.85 -12.17
N LEU A 780 -7.38 40.60 -11.11
CA LEU A 780 -7.55 40.03 -9.75
C LEU A 780 -8.71 39.04 -9.66
N ASP A 781 -9.84 39.27 -10.35
CA ASP A 781 -10.97 38.33 -10.31
C ASP A 781 -10.62 36.97 -10.93
N GLU A 782 -9.91 36.99 -12.04
CA GLU A 782 -9.44 35.79 -12.71
C GLU A 782 -8.35 35.07 -11.90
N ALA A 783 -7.51 35.82 -11.20
CA ALA A 783 -6.52 35.27 -10.29
C ALA A 783 -7.19 34.53 -9.12
N VAL A 784 -8.23 35.11 -8.53
CA VAL A 784 -9.03 34.48 -7.46
C VAL A 784 -9.76 33.23 -7.99
N LEU A 785 -10.31 33.30 -9.21
CA LEU A 785 -10.94 32.13 -9.82
C LEU A 785 -9.95 30.99 -10.05
N ALA A 786 -8.80 31.27 -10.62
CA ALA A 786 -7.75 30.27 -10.85
C ALA A 786 -7.22 29.67 -9.53
N LEU A 787 -7.08 30.48 -8.45
CA LEU A 787 -6.70 30.00 -7.14
C LEU A 787 -7.77 29.07 -6.54
N ARG A 788 -9.06 29.43 -6.68
CA ARG A 788 -10.16 28.59 -6.26
C ARG A 788 -10.14 27.23 -6.97
N GLU A 789 -9.88 27.24 -8.27
CA GLU A 789 -9.75 26.03 -9.04
C GLU A 789 -8.51 25.20 -8.66
N ALA A 790 -7.39 25.84 -8.30
CA ALA A 790 -6.22 25.16 -7.78
C ALA A 790 -6.54 24.44 -6.47
N VAL A 791 -7.20 25.12 -5.54
CA VAL A 791 -7.63 24.54 -4.26
C VAL A 791 -8.64 23.41 -4.48
N ALA A 792 -9.58 23.55 -5.42
CA ALA A 792 -10.49 22.50 -5.81
C ALA A 792 -9.75 21.29 -6.41
N ALA A 793 -8.63 21.52 -7.10
CA ALA A 793 -7.73 20.51 -7.63
C ALA A 793 -6.73 19.93 -6.58
N ALA A 794 -7.07 20.01 -5.30
CA ALA A 794 -6.27 19.50 -4.18
C ALA A 794 -4.93 20.21 -3.93
N TRP A 795 -4.76 21.46 -4.40
CA TRP A 795 -3.60 22.28 -4.04
C TRP A 795 -3.60 22.62 -2.53
N GLY A 796 -2.45 22.50 -1.86
CA GLY A 796 -2.35 22.63 -0.40
C GLY A 796 -1.13 23.41 0.11
N GLU A 797 -0.32 24.02 -0.76
CA GLU A 797 0.95 24.68 -0.39
C GLU A 797 0.71 26.11 0.18
N LEU A 798 0.01 26.24 1.30
CA LEU A 798 -0.25 27.54 1.94
C LEU A 798 1.00 28.36 2.28
N PRO A 799 2.11 27.76 2.75
CA PRO A 799 3.32 28.55 2.98
C PRO A 799 3.83 29.24 1.70
N LEU A 800 3.71 28.56 0.54
CA LEU A 800 4.05 29.12 -0.76
C LEU A 800 3.17 30.33 -1.09
N LEU A 801 1.83 30.19 -0.93
CA LEU A 801 0.88 31.30 -1.17
C LEU A 801 1.21 32.55 -0.33
N ARG A 802 1.56 32.35 0.94
CA ARG A 802 1.86 33.43 1.89
C ARG A 802 3.18 34.13 1.58
N ALA A 803 4.16 33.40 1.05
CA ALA A 803 5.49 33.91 0.74
C ALA A 803 5.60 34.49 -0.68
N ASP A 804 4.65 34.23 -1.57
CA ASP A 804 4.76 34.59 -2.99
C ASP A 804 4.51 36.08 -3.23
N PRO A 805 5.50 36.86 -3.70
CA PRO A 805 5.33 38.30 -3.95
C PRO A 805 4.28 38.62 -5.01
N SER A 806 4.06 37.76 -5.99
CA SER A 806 3.06 37.95 -7.06
C SER A 806 1.63 37.91 -6.54
N MET A 807 1.42 37.29 -5.39
CA MET A 807 0.09 37.12 -4.77
C MET A 807 -0.27 38.23 -3.76
N LYS A 808 0.61 39.22 -3.55
CA LYS A 808 0.38 40.32 -2.57
C LYS A 808 -0.93 41.07 -2.82
N GLY A 809 -1.30 41.30 -4.07
CA GLY A 809 -2.54 41.98 -4.46
C GLY A 809 -3.83 41.22 -4.07
N LEU A 810 -3.71 39.95 -3.69
CA LEU A 810 -4.83 39.10 -3.29
C LEU A 810 -4.90 38.92 -1.76
N GLN A 811 -3.91 39.41 -1.00
CA GLN A 811 -3.91 39.31 0.46
C GLN A 811 -5.05 40.18 1.04
N GLY A 812 -5.79 39.60 2.00
CA GLY A 812 -6.97 40.26 2.57
C GLY A 812 -8.25 40.21 1.70
N HIS A 813 -8.19 39.61 0.50
CA HIS A 813 -9.36 39.42 -0.30
C HIS A 813 -10.29 38.34 0.33
N PRO A 814 -11.59 38.61 0.60
CA PRO A 814 -12.49 37.73 1.35
C PRO A 814 -12.56 36.29 0.81
N ASN A 815 -12.58 36.14 -0.52
CA ASN A 815 -12.65 34.83 -1.16
C ASN A 815 -11.30 34.06 -0.97
N VAL A 816 -10.17 34.76 -0.98
CA VAL A 816 -8.85 34.13 -0.74
C VAL A 816 -8.73 33.69 0.71
N GLU A 817 -9.18 34.50 1.67
CA GLU A 817 -9.23 34.13 3.08
C GLU A 817 -10.14 32.91 3.32
N ALA A 818 -11.25 32.81 2.61
CA ALA A 818 -12.12 31.62 2.66
C ALA A 818 -11.41 30.37 2.11
N LEU A 819 -10.64 30.50 1.03
CA LEU A 819 -9.85 29.41 0.48
C LEU A 819 -8.72 28.97 1.41
N VAL A 820 -8.03 29.91 2.06
CA VAL A 820 -7.01 29.64 3.08
C VAL A 820 -7.62 28.81 4.23
N ARG A 821 -8.75 29.24 4.79
CA ARG A 821 -9.47 28.49 5.83
C ARG A 821 -9.89 27.10 5.36
N LEU A 822 -10.31 26.95 4.11
CA LEU A 822 -10.66 25.65 3.53
C LEU A 822 -9.45 24.71 3.49
N VAL A 823 -8.29 25.18 3.05
CA VAL A 823 -7.08 24.36 3.02
C VAL A 823 -6.61 24.02 4.44
N GLU A 824 -6.66 24.97 5.37
CA GLU A 824 -6.36 24.74 6.79
C GLU A 824 -7.27 23.67 7.41
N SER A 825 -8.55 23.65 7.05
CA SER A 825 -9.51 22.66 7.53
C SER A 825 -9.28 21.23 7.03
N ARG A 826 -8.51 21.06 5.95
CA ARG A 826 -8.16 19.74 5.40
C ARG A 826 -7.19 18.97 6.31
N GLY A 827 -6.55 19.66 7.25
CA GLY A 827 -5.57 19.09 8.18
C GLY A 827 -4.21 18.83 7.53
N ARG A 828 -3.23 18.52 8.37
CA ARG A 828 -1.89 18.11 7.94
C ARG A 828 -1.82 16.59 7.87
N LEU A 829 -0.93 16.08 7.03
CA LEU A 829 -0.52 14.68 7.09
C LEU A 829 0.12 14.38 8.44
N SER A 830 0.05 13.13 8.88
CA SER A 830 0.76 12.68 10.07
C SER A 830 2.24 13.02 9.98
N PRO A 831 2.88 13.48 11.07
CA PRO A 831 4.30 13.79 11.05
C PRO A 831 5.14 12.55 10.76
N LEU A 832 6.36 12.76 10.28
CA LEU A 832 7.30 11.66 10.02
C LEU A 832 7.51 10.81 11.27
N PRO A 833 7.44 9.49 11.16
CA PRO A 833 7.78 8.58 12.26
C PRO A 833 9.22 8.80 12.77
N ALA A 834 9.46 8.55 14.05
CA ALA A 834 10.76 8.74 14.68
C ALA A 834 11.88 7.96 14.00
N TRP A 835 11.60 6.74 13.49
CA TRP A 835 12.56 5.91 12.77
C TRP A 835 13.02 6.50 11.42
N ILE A 836 12.25 7.43 10.83
CA ILE A 836 12.67 8.20 9.65
C ILE A 836 13.40 9.48 10.07
N ARG A 837 13.00 10.13 11.16
CA ARG A 837 13.59 11.43 11.58
C ARG A 837 15.06 11.35 12.00
N GLY A 838 15.57 10.16 12.33
CA GLY A 838 16.99 9.97 12.67
C GLY A 838 17.46 10.75 13.93
N LYS A 839 16.57 11.14 14.83
CA LYS A 839 16.97 11.67 16.13
C LYS A 839 17.42 10.49 16.98
N ASP A 840 18.71 10.47 17.29
CA ASP A 840 19.27 9.66 18.35
C ASP A 840 18.60 10.03 19.68
N GLU A 841 17.51 9.34 20.01
CA GLU A 841 17.21 9.08 21.40
C GLU A 841 18.16 7.96 21.82
N PRO A 842 18.79 8.05 23.01
CA PRO A 842 19.69 7.00 23.49
C PRO A 842 18.92 5.68 23.40
N ARG A 843 19.51 4.71 22.73
CA ARG A 843 19.00 3.34 22.66
C ARG A 843 19.06 2.73 24.05
N ASP A 844 18.10 3.07 24.86
CA ASP A 844 17.72 2.25 25.99
C ASP A 844 16.99 1.05 25.40
N GLY A 845 17.53 -0.13 25.66
CA GLY A 845 17.21 -1.36 24.93
C GLY A 845 15.85 -1.96 25.22
N SER A 846 14.80 -1.15 25.14
CA SER A 846 13.42 -1.63 25.26
C SER A 846 12.49 -0.62 24.58
N THR A 847 11.89 -1.02 23.49
CA THR A 847 10.81 -0.42 22.69
C THR A 847 11.25 0.06 21.31
N LEU A 848 11.18 -0.84 20.32
CA LEU A 848 10.82 -0.48 18.96
C LEU A 848 9.30 -0.29 18.94
N PRO A 849 8.77 0.90 18.62
CA PRO A 849 7.36 1.02 18.30
C PRO A 849 7.11 0.38 16.94
N VAL A 850 6.23 -0.57 16.95
CA VAL A 850 5.70 -1.29 15.77
C VAL A 850 4.71 -0.43 15.00
#